data_bc5aa16f62ba42e8f72e09050e360b67
#
_entry.id   bc5aa16f62ba42e8f72e09050e360b67
#
_cell.length_a   1.000
_cell.length_b   1.000
_cell.length_c   1.000
_cell.angle_alpha   90.00
_cell.angle_beta   90.00
_cell.angle_gamma   90.00
#
_symmetry.space_group_name_H-M   'P 1'
#
loop_
_entity.id
_entity.type
_entity.pdbx_description
1 polymer ?
#
loop_
_entity_poly.entity_id
_entity_poly.type
_entity_poly.pdbx_seq_one_letter_code
_entity_poly.pdbx_strand_id
1 'polypeptide(L)'
;MDLCGFVPLNNPPVMLGKDIKCVFYTNLFRKRYFRPMVNLHIVLRHGVFAALFIALMAPLSVAGQHRLSTDGPLIVNEAGDAVLLRGMGLGGWMLQEGYMLQTAGFANAQFEIRNKIEQLIGEEATDDFYTAWLQNHVTKADIDAMKSWGFNSVRLPMHYNLFTLPIEEEPVPGENTWLELGFELSDSLISWCKQNEMYVVLDLHGAPGGQGYDAAISDYDPTKPSLWESVDNRNKMAALWKRLAEHYVDEDWVAGYDLLNEPNWDLPGGTALRSLYVQCTDSIRSVDPDHIIFIEGNWWANDFSGLTPPWDDQLVYSPHKYWSYNDEGSMNFATSIRSAYNVPLYLGESGENSNVWFRDAIHLLEDLQIGWAWWPLKKVASISAPLSIEKSPEYQLLLDYWSGDAAQPTAEFATDALMDLAEKLKYEHCVKQLNVVDAMFRQVQLDTSIPFDADQQVPGIIHATDFDMGVVGAAYGDIQVANYHVSSGNYTEWNSGWQYRNDGVDITFATDPVHSNGYKVSWLATDEWMKYTVDVQSGGLFDIRMRVSVGETPGLVHFETEGGDVSGYVELPLSGIPGGWQTVTVEDVYLEEGPVGLVFWADEGGFEVSHFDFSFTGTPAADVDLNMVNAKTLGPQQVAVTLNKPLQLPLLDAVEDFTLYADGTPLTLLAMQADPEADRVIVLDVQEGMDATMELTLSYNGNTVMEPGGGDLAAFVNAEVFNDLDFRFAIPGWIEAEEFSQQTGVELEATSDNGGGQNVGFLDAGDVMEYKVNVRYSGDYDVNIRTASEESGALSMELVGEDGQVTGLGNFQLAATGGWQTWSTSTREVNIDAGIYTLRVIVQEAPFNLNWYEFDYKDEVDEPGFTSFQSVLAYPNPVQTGQVTVAFSVFFPQNLTLSIYDAQGRPVFGETYFDVVNIEETLSLQGLAAGVYEVFVHREDGTINTGRFLKPIR
;
A
#
# COMPACT_ATOMS: atom_id res chain seq x y z
N MET A 1 49.01 -32.09 1.91
CA MET A 1 50.03 -31.88 2.98
C MET A 1 49.27 -31.12 4.04
N ASP A 2 48.60 -31.81 4.92
CA ASP A 2 49.12 -32.24 6.26
C ASP A 2 49.15 -31.03 7.19
N LEU A 3 48.63 -31.00 8.36
CA LEU A 3 48.00 -31.94 9.28
C LEU A 3 47.51 -31.15 10.51
N CYS A 4 46.42 -31.57 11.09
CA CYS A 4 46.17 -31.81 12.51
C CYS A 4 46.45 -30.66 13.53
N GLY A 5 45.64 -30.42 14.52
CA GLY A 5 45.02 -31.41 15.38
C GLY A 5 44.05 -30.80 16.41
N PHE A 6 43.22 -31.66 16.78
CA PHE A 6 42.28 -31.68 17.88
C PHE A 6 42.95 -31.50 19.27
N VAL A 7 42.23 -31.01 20.28
CA VAL A 7 41.59 -31.74 21.39
C VAL A 7 40.97 -30.79 22.44
N PRO A 8 39.85 -31.14 23.09
CA PRO A 8 39.04 -30.33 23.99
C PRO A 8 39.35 -30.62 25.49
N LEU A 9 38.77 -29.81 26.39
CA LEU A 9 38.48 -30.18 27.78
C LEU A 9 37.49 -29.20 28.44
N ASN A 10 36.28 -29.65 28.70
CA ASN A 10 35.68 -30.01 29.99
C ASN A 10 35.45 -28.93 31.04
N ASN A 11 34.19 -28.80 31.34
CA ASN A 11 33.39 -28.29 32.48
C ASN A 11 33.84 -28.78 33.88
N PRO A 12 33.07 -28.46 34.93
CA PRO A 12 32.56 -27.26 35.56
C PRO A 12 32.92 -27.24 37.10
N PRO A 13 32.20 -26.79 38.09
CA PRO A 13 31.22 -25.75 38.35
C PRO A 13 31.59 -24.85 39.55
N VAL A 14 30.77 -23.89 39.96
CA VAL A 14 30.26 -23.64 41.33
C VAL A 14 29.41 -22.39 41.42
N MET A 15 28.31 -22.54 42.09
CA MET A 15 27.30 -21.56 42.49
C MET A 15 27.84 -20.42 43.34
N LEU A 16 27.19 -19.26 43.29
CA LEU A 16 26.56 -18.60 44.44
C LEU A 16 25.74 -17.38 43.99
N GLY A 17 24.52 -17.35 44.46
CA GLY A 17 23.48 -16.36 44.12
C GLY A 17 23.69 -14.99 44.77
N LYS A 18 22.95 -14.07 44.24
CA LYS A 18 22.30 -12.97 44.98
C LYS A 18 21.22 -12.27 44.13
N ASP A 19 20.12 -12.12 44.79
CA ASP A 19 18.92 -11.35 44.52
C ASP A 19 19.07 -10.11 43.65
N ILE A 20 18.25 -9.99 42.61
CA ILE A 20 17.89 -8.70 42.01
C ILE A 20 16.37 -8.52 42.11
N LYS A 21 16.00 -7.49 42.85
CA LYS A 21 14.62 -7.03 43.03
C LYS A 21 14.13 -6.34 41.73
N CYS A 22 13.01 -6.79 41.19
CA CYS A 22 12.22 -6.01 40.28
C CYS A 22 11.55 -4.84 41.00
N VAL A 23 11.73 -3.65 40.51
CA VAL A 23 11.00 -2.44 40.90
C VAL A 23 10.02 -2.08 39.80
N PHE A 24 8.75 -2.26 40.10
CA PHE A 24 7.67 -1.72 39.27
C PHE A 24 7.45 -0.24 39.61
N TYR A 25 7.51 0.61 38.63
CA TYR A 25 7.00 1.99 38.73
C TYR A 25 5.56 2.03 38.21
N THR A 26 4.63 2.29 39.10
CA THR A 26 3.27 2.72 38.77
C THR A 26 3.14 4.20 39.14
N ASN A 27 2.83 5.02 38.16
CA ASN A 27 2.50 6.42 38.37
C ASN A 27 1.03 6.60 38.77
N LEU A 28 0.85 7.31 39.90
CA LEU A 28 -0.42 7.62 40.48
C LEU A 28 -0.99 8.93 39.92
N PHE A 29 -2.27 8.94 39.57
CA PHE A 29 -3.06 10.18 39.59
C PHE A 29 -3.92 10.26 40.83
N ARG A 30 -3.77 11.42 41.54
CA ARG A 30 -4.53 11.80 42.73
C ARG A 30 -5.94 12.27 42.37
N LYS A 31 -6.98 11.83 43.10
CA LYS A 31 -8.05 12.70 43.59
C LYS A 31 -8.55 12.25 44.97
N ARG A 32 -8.66 13.27 45.88
CA ARG A 32 -9.12 13.18 47.25
C ARG A 32 -10.64 12.94 47.35
N TYR A 33 -11.12 12.22 48.34
CA TYR A 33 -11.84 12.69 49.52
C TYR A 33 -12.53 11.58 50.34
N PHE A 34 -12.38 11.65 51.67
CA PHE A 34 -13.18 11.17 52.82
C PHE A 34 -13.09 9.71 53.30
N ARG A 35 -12.53 9.66 54.54
CA ARG A 35 -12.70 8.61 55.55
C ARG A 35 -14.07 8.78 56.25
N PRO A 36 -14.60 7.75 57.00
CA PRO A 36 -14.00 7.38 58.27
C PRO A 36 -13.99 5.88 58.63
N MET A 37 -13.24 5.59 59.72
CA MET A 37 -12.96 4.37 60.43
C MET A 37 -14.18 3.55 60.84
N VAL A 38 -14.07 2.23 60.94
CA VAL A 38 -14.42 1.43 62.13
C VAL A 38 -13.50 0.19 62.17
N ASN A 39 -12.94 -0.02 63.40
CA ASN A 39 -12.22 -1.22 63.83
C ASN A 39 -13.15 -2.44 63.96
N LEU A 40 -12.69 -3.67 63.78
CA LEU A 40 -12.57 -4.63 64.88
C LEU A 40 -12.09 -6.01 64.40
N HIS A 41 -11.20 -6.58 65.17
CA HIS A 41 -10.73 -7.97 65.21
C HIS A 41 -11.74 -9.05 64.85
N ILE A 42 -11.32 -10.09 64.10
CA ILE A 42 -11.53 -11.50 64.43
C ILE A 42 -10.34 -12.28 63.79
N VAL A 43 -9.59 -12.94 64.70
CA VAL A 43 -8.51 -13.88 64.39
C VAL A 43 -9.04 -15.29 64.55
N LEU A 44 -8.60 -16.16 63.66
CA LEU A 44 -8.63 -17.63 63.74
C LEU A 44 -9.96 -18.38 63.72
N ARG A 45 -10.26 -18.87 62.57
CA ARG A 45 -10.65 -20.29 62.28
C ARG A 45 -11.06 -20.38 60.80
N HIS A 46 -10.20 -20.91 59.95
CA HIS A 46 -10.56 -21.52 58.67
C HIS A 46 -9.32 -21.94 57.85
N GLY A 47 -8.39 -22.60 58.55
CA GLY A 47 -7.23 -23.21 57.89
C GLY A 47 -7.48 -24.56 57.17
N VAL A 48 -8.75 -25.01 57.12
CA VAL A 48 -9.09 -26.31 56.52
C VAL A 48 -10.02 -26.17 55.29
N PHE A 49 -10.68 -25.04 55.08
CA PHE A 49 -11.53 -24.82 53.90
C PHE A 49 -10.80 -24.25 52.68
N ALA A 50 -9.62 -23.63 52.85
CA ALA A 50 -8.83 -23.10 51.76
C ALA A 50 -8.09 -24.21 50.97
N ALA A 51 -7.79 -25.33 51.58
CA ALA A 51 -7.13 -26.46 50.90
C ALA A 51 -8.07 -27.34 50.05
N LEU A 52 -9.40 -27.27 50.33
CA LEU A 52 -10.40 -28.00 49.52
C LEU A 52 -10.94 -27.16 48.35
N PHE A 53 -10.76 -25.82 48.37
CA PHE A 53 -11.15 -24.94 47.27
C PHE A 53 -10.03 -24.76 46.23
N ILE A 54 -8.76 -25.02 46.59
CA ILE A 54 -7.64 -25.02 45.64
C ILE A 54 -7.53 -26.37 44.88
N ALA A 55 -8.09 -27.44 45.39
CA ALA A 55 -8.11 -28.73 44.72
C ALA A 55 -9.31 -28.92 43.76
N LEU A 56 -10.24 -27.94 43.67
CA LEU A 56 -11.34 -27.91 42.70
C LEU A 56 -11.17 -26.84 41.61
N MET A 57 -10.05 -26.11 41.60
CA MET A 57 -9.56 -25.27 40.49
C MET A 57 -8.31 -25.93 39.87
N ALA A 58 -8.34 -27.24 39.63
CA ALA A 58 -7.58 -27.74 38.48
C ALA A 58 -8.21 -27.04 37.26
N PRO A 59 -7.42 -26.45 36.33
CA PRO A 59 -8.00 -26.07 35.09
C PRO A 59 -8.60 -27.36 34.51
N LEU A 60 -9.92 -27.44 34.50
CA LEU A 60 -10.56 -28.20 33.46
C LEU A 60 -9.96 -27.57 32.21
N SER A 61 -9.02 -28.25 31.55
CA SER A 61 -8.78 -28.03 30.17
C SER A 61 -10.15 -28.13 29.53
N VAL A 62 -10.74 -26.96 29.28
CA VAL A 62 -11.88 -26.86 28.39
C VAL A 62 -11.30 -27.31 27.05
N ALA A 63 -11.44 -28.60 26.76
CA ALA A 63 -11.16 -29.12 25.45
C ALA A 63 -12.12 -28.41 24.52
N GLY A 64 -11.57 -27.62 23.58
CA GLY A 64 -12.19 -27.24 22.35
C GLY A 64 -13.41 -26.31 22.45
N GLN A 65 -13.19 -25.03 22.55
CA GLN A 65 -14.17 -24.01 22.14
C GLN A 65 -13.65 -23.35 20.85
N HIS A 66 -13.34 -24.12 19.83
CA HIS A 66 -12.70 -23.60 18.62
C HIS A 66 -13.58 -23.67 17.39
N ARG A 67 -14.57 -24.56 17.32
CA ARG A 67 -15.46 -24.67 16.15
C ARG A 67 -16.19 -23.36 15.88
N LEU A 68 -16.15 -22.92 14.63
CA LEU A 68 -16.88 -21.75 14.17
C LEU A 68 -18.29 -22.10 13.72
N SER A 69 -19.20 -21.15 13.87
CA SER A 69 -20.58 -21.22 13.38
C SER A 69 -21.06 -19.82 13.00
N THR A 70 -22.25 -19.72 12.41
CA THR A 70 -22.88 -18.45 12.11
C THR A 70 -23.92 -18.06 13.18
N ASP A 71 -23.92 -16.78 13.59
CA ASP A 71 -25.00 -16.20 14.41
C ASP A 71 -25.43 -14.86 13.78
N GLY A 72 -26.50 -14.92 13.02
CA GLY A 72 -26.96 -13.77 12.24
C GLY A 72 -25.88 -13.28 11.27
N PRO A 73 -25.47 -12.00 11.33
CA PRO A 73 -24.49 -11.44 10.40
C PRO A 73 -23.03 -11.73 10.77
N LEU A 74 -22.78 -12.52 11.81
CA LEU A 74 -21.45 -12.77 12.39
C LEU A 74 -21.03 -14.22 12.27
N ILE A 75 -19.74 -14.45 12.14
CA ILE A 75 -19.08 -15.72 12.42
C ILE A 75 -18.72 -15.70 13.91
N VAL A 76 -19.05 -16.75 14.63
CA VAL A 76 -18.84 -16.85 16.08
C VAL A 76 -18.18 -18.17 16.47
N ASN A 77 -17.47 -18.17 17.61
CA ASN A 77 -16.99 -19.38 18.24
C ASN A 77 -18.09 -20.07 19.08
N GLU A 78 -17.80 -21.22 19.66
CA GLU A 78 -18.75 -21.96 20.52
C GLU A 78 -19.21 -21.20 21.77
N ALA A 79 -18.45 -20.16 22.19
CA ALA A 79 -18.84 -19.29 23.29
C ALA A 79 -19.86 -18.20 22.86
N GLY A 80 -20.09 -18.05 21.56
CA GLY A 80 -20.91 -17.00 20.97
C GLY A 80 -20.14 -15.67 20.77
N ASP A 81 -18.83 -15.66 20.96
CA ASP A 81 -18.00 -14.48 20.69
C ASP A 81 -17.75 -14.35 19.20
N ALA A 82 -17.87 -13.12 18.67
CA ALA A 82 -17.57 -12.84 17.27
C ALA A 82 -16.09 -13.10 16.95
N VAL A 83 -15.83 -13.78 15.85
CA VAL A 83 -14.51 -14.09 15.35
C VAL A 83 -14.31 -13.41 13.99
N LEU A 84 -13.42 -12.45 13.95
CA LEU A 84 -12.99 -11.84 12.70
C LEU A 84 -11.80 -12.65 12.14
N LEU A 85 -12.01 -13.31 11.00
CA LEU A 85 -10.96 -14.07 10.33
C LEU A 85 -10.05 -13.08 9.57
N ARG A 86 -8.79 -13.00 9.99
CA ARG A 86 -7.71 -12.25 9.34
C ARG A 86 -6.80 -13.25 8.66
N GLY A 87 -7.01 -13.46 7.37
CA GLY A 87 -6.44 -14.58 6.66
C GLY A 87 -5.48 -14.21 5.54
N MET A 88 -4.83 -15.25 5.03
CA MET A 88 -3.98 -15.22 3.85
C MET A 88 -4.28 -16.40 2.95
N GLY A 89 -4.46 -16.14 1.65
CA GLY A 89 -4.54 -17.16 0.62
C GLY A 89 -3.16 -17.75 0.30
N LEU A 90 -3.08 -19.08 0.35
CA LEU A 90 -1.84 -19.81 0.07
C LEU A 90 -1.70 -20.07 -1.44
N GLY A 91 -1.92 -19.01 -2.24
CA GLY A 91 -1.87 -19.06 -3.70
C GLY A 91 -0.57 -19.58 -4.26
N GLY A 92 -0.66 -20.28 -5.42
CA GLY A 92 0.49 -20.85 -6.09
C GLY A 92 0.92 -22.21 -5.52
N TRP A 93 0.43 -22.66 -4.38
CA TRP A 93 0.87 -23.91 -3.76
C TRP A 93 0.29 -25.13 -4.44
N MET A 94 -1.02 -25.36 -4.35
CA MET A 94 -1.69 -26.51 -4.94
C MET A 94 -2.21 -26.22 -6.35
N LEU A 95 -2.32 -24.96 -6.71
CA LEU A 95 -2.66 -24.47 -8.05
C LEU A 95 -1.71 -23.35 -8.42
N GLN A 96 -1.01 -23.47 -9.54
CA GLN A 96 -0.12 -22.45 -10.08
C GLN A 96 -0.88 -21.53 -11.04
N GLU A 97 -0.63 -20.24 -10.92
CA GLU A 97 -1.13 -19.23 -11.86
C GLU A 97 0.03 -18.54 -12.57
N GLY A 98 -0.07 -18.33 -13.86
CA GLY A 98 1.03 -17.87 -14.70
C GLY A 98 1.59 -16.52 -14.30
N TYR A 99 0.77 -15.57 -13.82
CA TYR A 99 1.26 -14.26 -13.41
C TYR A 99 2.12 -14.33 -12.14
N MET A 100 1.87 -15.28 -11.23
CA MET A 100 2.66 -15.46 -10.01
C MET A 100 4.06 -15.99 -10.29
N LEU A 101 4.23 -16.70 -11.42
CA LEU A 101 5.48 -17.28 -11.90
C LEU A 101 6.11 -16.45 -13.03
N GLN A 102 5.46 -15.38 -13.49
CA GLN A 102 5.85 -14.60 -14.66
C GLN A 102 5.81 -15.39 -15.98
N THR A 103 4.92 -16.39 -16.08
CA THR A 103 4.73 -17.22 -17.27
C THR A 103 3.46 -16.87 -18.04
N ALA A 104 2.65 -15.89 -17.58
CA ALA A 104 1.32 -15.60 -18.14
C ALA A 104 1.33 -15.31 -19.64
N GLY A 105 2.39 -14.71 -20.20
CA GLY A 105 2.50 -14.40 -21.62
C GLY A 105 2.59 -15.63 -22.55
N PHE A 106 2.89 -16.83 -22.03
CA PHE A 106 3.06 -18.04 -22.84
C PHE A 106 2.51 -19.33 -22.18
N ALA A 107 2.23 -19.34 -20.91
CA ALA A 107 1.59 -20.42 -20.16
C ALA A 107 0.92 -19.82 -18.91
N ASN A 108 -0.39 -19.68 -18.94
CA ASN A 108 -1.15 -18.99 -17.91
C ASN A 108 -1.84 -19.95 -16.93
N ALA A 109 -2.37 -21.07 -17.42
CA ALA A 109 -2.96 -22.14 -16.61
C ALA A 109 -1.91 -23.14 -16.12
N GLN A 110 -2.19 -23.84 -15.01
CA GLN A 110 -1.27 -24.82 -14.42
C GLN A 110 -0.92 -25.95 -15.40
N PHE A 111 -1.91 -26.48 -16.15
CA PHE A 111 -1.62 -27.53 -17.14
C PHE A 111 -0.71 -27.04 -18.26
N GLU A 112 -0.81 -25.77 -18.66
CA GLU A 112 0.08 -25.18 -19.67
C GLU A 112 1.49 -25.02 -19.14
N ILE A 113 1.64 -24.52 -17.88
CA ILE A 113 2.93 -24.41 -17.20
C ILE A 113 3.60 -25.77 -17.10
N ARG A 114 2.87 -26.78 -16.62
CA ARG A 114 3.38 -28.15 -16.53
C ARG A 114 3.83 -28.67 -17.89
N ASN A 115 3.03 -28.47 -18.92
CA ASN A 115 3.37 -28.89 -20.28
C ASN A 115 4.66 -28.22 -20.82
N LYS A 116 4.86 -26.92 -20.53
CA LYS A 116 6.09 -26.20 -20.89
C LYS A 116 7.31 -26.77 -20.16
N ILE A 117 7.19 -27.05 -18.90
CA ILE A 117 8.25 -27.67 -18.10
C ILE A 117 8.57 -29.06 -18.62
N GLU A 118 7.56 -29.91 -18.81
CA GLU A 118 7.74 -31.29 -19.28
C GLU A 118 8.37 -31.38 -20.68
N GLN A 119 7.99 -30.48 -21.59
CA GLN A 119 8.62 -30.37 -22.92
C GLN A 119 10.10 -30.01 -22.83
N LEU A 120 10.53 -29.31 -21.79
CA LEU A 120 11.90 -28.84 -21.64
C LEU A 120 12.79 -29.83 -20.88
N ILE A 121 12.30 -30.44 -19.79
CA ILE A 121 13.10 -31.30 -18.92
C ILE A 121 12.66 -32.77 -18.89
N GLY A 122 11.51 -33.10 -19.46
CA GLY A 122 10.93 -34.46 -19.50
C GLY A 122 10.11 -34.82 -18.25
N GLU A 123 9.28 -35.86 -18.38
CA GLU A 123 8.26 -36.24 -17.38
C GLU A 123 8.84 -36.50 -15.98
N GLU A 124 9.89 -37.34 -15.86
CA GLU A 124 10.50 -37.73 -14.58
C GLU A 124 11.01 -36.48 -13.80
N ALA A 125 11.77 -35.59 -14.46
CA ALA A 125 12.29 -34.39 -13.83
C ALA A 125 11.18 -33.37 -13.50
N THR A 126 10.10 -33.38 -14.28
CA THR A 126 8.91 -32.53 -13.99
C THR A 126 8.21 -33.02 -12.72
N ASP A 127 8.05 -34.32 -12.54
CA ASP A 127 7.46 -34.89 -11.32
C ASP A 127 8.32 -34.60 -10.08
N ASP A 128 9.64 -34.66 -10.21
CA ASP A 128 10.57 -34.28 -9.16
C ASP A 128 10.44 -32.79 -8.80
N PHE A 129 10.31 -31.92 -9.81
CA PHE A 129 10.10 -30.48 -9.60
C PHE A 129 8.78 -30.24 -8.85
N TYR A 130 7.65 -30.81 -9.28
CA TYR A 130 6.37 -30.62 -8.61
C TYR A 130 6.35 -31.23 -7.20
N THR A 131 7.08 -32.31 -6.97
CA THR A 131 7.28 -32.84 -5.62
C THR A 131 8.01 -31.83 -4.73
N ALA A 132 9.11 -31.23 -5.20
CA ALA A 132 9.82 -30.20 -4.48
C ALA A 132 8.99 -28.92 -4.29
N TRP A 133 8.23 -28.52 -5.34
CA TRP A 133 7.32 -27.39 -5.28
C TRP A 133 6.30 -27.52 -4.14
N LEU A 134 5.56 -28.62 -4.10
CA LEU A 134 4.54 -28.87 -3.08
C LEU A 134 5.12 -28.99 -1.67
N GLN A 135 6.34 -29.51 -1.52
CA GLN A 135 7.00 -29.64 -0.24
C GLN A 135 7.56 -28.33 0.31
N ASN A 136 7.96 -27.39 -0.57
CA ASN A 136 8.70 -26.20 -0.19
C ASN A 136 7.84 -24.93 -0.19
N HIS A 137 6.75 -24.90 -0.95
CA HIS A 137 5.97 -23.67 -1.15
C HIS A 137 5.29 -23.21 0.14
N VAL A 138 4.66 -24.12 0.86
CA VAL A 138 4.11 -23.83 2.19
C VAL A 138 4.71 -24.80 3.20
N THR A 139 5.31 -24.24 4.23
CA THR A 139 5.98 -24.98 5.30
C THR A 139 5.48 -24.51 6.67
N LYS A 140 5.83 -25.23 7.73
CA LYS A 140 5.51 -24.79 9.09
C LYS A 140 6.10 -23.41 9.41
N ALA A 141 7.26 -23.06 8.84
CA ALA A 141 7.90 -21.77 9.07
C ALA A 141 7.06 -20.61 8.53
N ASP A 142 6.36 -20.80 7.41
CA ASP A 142 5.43 -19.82 6.86
C ASP A 142 4.26 -19.58 7.81
N ILE A 143 3.68 -20.63 8.36
CA ILE A 143 2.53 -20.53 9.28
C ILE A 143 2.96 -19.90 10.61
N ASP A 144 4.13 -20.27 11.14
CA ASP A 144 4.70 -19.67 12.35
C ASP A 144 4.94 -18.15 12.15
N ALA A 145 5.45 -17.75 10.99
CA ALA A 145 5.65 -16.35 10.63
C ALA A 145 4.32 -15.59 10.51
N MET A 146 3.35 -16.13 9.77
CA MET A 146 2.02 -15.55 9.64
C MET A 146 1.36 -15.32 11.02
N LYS A 147 1.44 -16.29 11.91
CA LYS A 147 0.96 -16.11 13.29
C LYS A 147 1.65 -14.95 13.99
N SER A 148 2.97 -14.84 13.85
CA SER A 148 3.76 -13.77 14.47
C SER A 148 3.41 -12.38 13.90
N TRP A 149 2.95 -12.31 12.67
CA TRP A 149 2.52 -11.08 11.99
C TRP A 149 1.11 -10.63 12.38
N GLY A 150 0.27 -11.53 12.93
CA GLY A 150 -1.08 -11.20 13.40
C GLY A 150 -2.20 -11.95 12.69
N PHE A 151 -1.91 -12.78 11.70
CA PHE A 151 -2.91 -13.64 11.06
C PHE A 151 -3.49 -14.66 12.03
N ASN A 152 -4.77 -14.96 11.90
CA ASN A 152 -5.48 -15.99 12.66
C ASN A 152 -6.16 -17.04 11.77
N SER A 153 -5.99 -16.91 10.45
CA SER A 153 -6.54 -17.88 9.50
C SER A 153 -5.70 -17.98 8.22
N VAL A 154 -5.94 -19.02 7.46
CA VAL A 154 -5.46 -19.20 6.08
C VAL A 154 -6.61 -19.68 5.21
N ARG A 155 -6.60 -19.33 3.93
CA ARG A 155 -7.45 -19.92 2.91
C ARG A 155 -6.58 -20.83 2.05
N LEU A 156 -6.95 -22.12 1.94
CA LEU A 156 -6.20 -23.13 1.20
C LEU A 156 -6.79 -23.34 -0.19
N PRO A 157 -6.15 -22.82 -1.25
CA PRO A 157 -6.60 -23.02 -2.63
C PRO A 157 -6.22 -24.42 -3.11
N MET A 158 -7.19 -25.34 -3.08
CA MET A 158 -7.01 -26.74 -3.45
C MET A 158 -7.28 -26.97 -4.94
N HIS A 159 -6.45 -27.77 -5.58
CA HIS A 159 -6.75 -28.32 -6.89
C HIS A 159 -7.26 -29.76 -6.78
N TYR A 160 -8.41 -30.06 -7.39
CA TYR A 160 -9.08 -31.36 -7.27
C TYR A 160 -8.20 -32.57 -7.64
N ASN A 161 -7.26 -32.40 -8.58
CA ASN A 161 -6.41 -33.50 -9.09
C ASN A 161 -5.39 -34.02 -8.05
N LEU A 162 -5.19 -33.32 -6.94
CA LEU A 162 -4.40 -33.82 -5.82
C LEU A 162 -5.21 -34.76 -4.90
N PHE A 163 -6.54 -34.79 -5.03
CA PHE A 163 -7.47 -35.55 -4.19
C PHE A 163 -8.17 -36.67 -4.95
N THR A 164 -8.34 -36.56 -6.27
CA THR A 164 -9.02 -37.54 -7.11
C THR A 164 -8.57 -37.42 -8.57
N LEU A 165 -8.65 -38.54 -9.33
CA LEU A 165 -8.32 -38.51 -10.75
C LEU A 165 -9.36 -37.71 -11.57
N PRO A 166 -8.94 -37.10 -12.70
CA PRO A 166 -9.88 -36.55 -13.68
C PRO A 166 -10.86 -37.63 -14.18
N ILE A 167 -12.05 -37.22 -14.61
CA ILE A 167 -13.09 -38.17 -15.05
C ILE A 167 -12.63 -39.06 -16.20
N GLU A 168 -11.79 -38.57 -17.07
CA GLU A 168 -11.23 -39.28 -18.23
C GLU A 168 -10.15 -40.31 -17.84
N GLU A 169 -9.56 -40.21 -16.66
CA GLU A 169 -8.53 -41.12 -16.16
C GLU A 169 -9.06 -42.11 -15.14
N GLU A 170 -10.34 -42.03 -14.79
CA GLU A 170 -10.95 -42.98 -13.87
C GLU A 170 -10.97 -44.40 -14.49
N PRO A 171 -10.47 -45.41 -13.76
CA PRO A 171 -10.46 -46.80 -14.23
C PRO A 171 -11.87 -47.34 -14.51
N VAL A 172 -12.87 -46.86 -13.79
CA VAL A 172 -14.27 -47.21 -13.95
C VAL A 172 -15.10 -45.91 -14.06
N PRO A 173 -15.77 -45.69 -15.20
CA PRO A 173 -16.59 -44.50 -15.38
C PRO A 173 -17.65 -44.32 -14.29
N GLY A 174 -17.73 -43.13 -13.70
CA GLY A 174 -18.68 -42.79 -12.65
C GLY A 174 -18.26 -43.19 -11.22
N GLU A 175 -17.11 -43.83 -11.05
CA GLU A 175 -16.47 -44.05 -9.75
C GLU A 175 -15.43 -42.95 -9.49
N ASN A 176 -14.94 -42.82 -8.23
CA ASN A 176 -13.93 -41.86 -7.85
C ASN A 176 -12.75 -42.58 -7.20
N THR A 177 -11.58 -42.43 -7.80
CA THR A 177 -10.31 -42.88 -7.26
C THR A 177 -9.75 -41.77 -6.37
N TRP A 178 -9.62 -42.03 -5.08
CA TRP A 178 -9.08 -41.06 -4.15
C TRP A 178 -7.57 -41.14 -4.09
N LEU A 179 -6.91 -39.97 -4.10
CA LEU A 179 -5.47 -39.79 -3.98
C LEU A 179 -5.16 -39.24 -2.58
N GLU A 180 -4.10 -39.75 -1.96
CA GLU A 180 -3.78 -39.38 -0.57
C GLU A 180 -3.01 -38.04 -0.49
N LEU A 181 -2.31 -37.62 -1.56
CA LEU A 181 -1.39 -36.49 -1.54
C LEU A 181 -2.07 -35.18 -1.10
N GLY A 182 -3.24 -34.85 -1.65
CA GLY A 182 -3.99 -33.66 -1.28
C GLY A 182 -4.39 -33.67 0.21
N PHE A 183 -4.82 -34.84 0.73
CA PHE A 183 -5.15 -34.98 2.15
C PHE A 183 -3.90 -34.85 3.03
N GLU A 184 -2.78 -35.46 2.69
CA GLU A 184 -1.52 -35.39 3.46
C GLU A 184 -1.01 -33.95 3.57
N LEU A 185 -1.08 -33.17 2.48
CA LEU A 185 -0.71 -31.75 2.46
C LEU A 185 -1.67 -30.91 3.31
N SER A 186 -2.96 -31.11 3.18
CA SER A 186 -4.00 -30.40 3.96
C SER A 186 -3.91 -30.73 5.44
N ASP A 187 -3.72 -32.01 5.80
CA ASP A 187 -3.56 -32.46 7.19
C ASP A 187 -2.32 -31.82 7.83
N SER A 188 -1.21 -31.73 7.06
CA SER A 188 0.00 -31.07 7.51
C SER A 188 -0.25 -29.60 7.81
N LEU A 189 -0.87 -28.86 6.87
CA LEU A 189 -1.23 -27.46 7.03
C LEU A 189 -2.15 -27.25 8.25
N ILE A 190 -3.22 -28.01 8.35
CA ILE A 190 -4.18 -27.93 9.48
C ILE A 190 -3.48 -28.19 10.80
N SER A 191 -2.58 -29.18 10.84
CA SER A 191 -1.78 -29.46 12.05
C SER A 191 -0.89 -28.29 12.45
N TRP A 192 -0.23 -27.60 11.49
CA TRP A 192 0.58 -26.41 11.76
C TRP A 192 -0.28 -25.23 12.19
N CYS A 193 -1.41 -25.00 11.53
CA CYS A 193 -2.38 -23.95 11.88
C CYS A 193 -2.95 -24.16 13.28
N LYS A 194 -3.34 -25.38 13.61
CA LYS A 194 -3.82 -25.78 14.95
C LYS A 194 -2.78 -25.49 16.04
N GLN A 195 -1.49 -25.76 15.80
CA GLN A 195 -0.41 -25.46 16.74
C GLN A 195 -0.22 -23.95 16.96
N ASN A 196 -0.62 -23.16 15.98
CA ASN A 196 -0.57 -21.70 15.98
C ASN A 196 -1.91 -21.02 16.31
N GLU A 197 -2.94 -21.80 16.70
CA GLU A 197 -4.30 -21.30 16.95
C GLU A 197 -4.80 -20.44 15.75
N MET A 198 -4.71 -21.01 14.57
CA MET A 198 -5.17 -20.41 13.31
C MET A 198 -6.20 -21.31 12.63
N TYR A 199 -7.21 -20.72 12.05
CA TYR A 199 -8.24 -21.44 11.29
C TYR A 199 -7.82 -21.69 9.85
N VAL A 200 -8.41 -22.72 9.24
CA VAL A 200 -8.23 -23.04 7.80
C VAL A 200 -9.58 -23.02 7.10
N VAL A 201 -9.72 -22.19 6.07
CA VAL A 201 -10.81 -22.25 5.10
C VAL A 201 -10.34 -23.12 3.95
N LEU A 202 -11.03 -24.23 3.71
CA LEU A 202 -10.74 -25.14 2.61
C LEU A 202 -11.49 -24.64 1.36
N ASP A 203 -10.74 -24.20 0.35
CA ASP A 203 -11.26 -23.66 -0.89
C ASP A 203 -11.00 -24.59 -2.06
N LEU A 204 -12.04 -24.95 -2.82
CA LEU A 204 -11.87 -25.68 -4.07
C LEU A 204 -11.57 -24.71 -5.23
N HIS A 205 -10.29 -24.37 -5.35
CA HIS A 205 -9.81 -23.36 -6.30
C HIS A 205 -9.80 -23.87 -7.74
N GLY A 206 -9.39 -25.11 -7.96
CA GLY A 206 -9.47 -25.79 -9.25
C GLY A 206 -10.44 -26.97 -9.19
N ALA A 207 -11.63 -26.84 -9.78
CA ALA A 207 -12.66 -27.85 -9.77
C ALA A 207 -12.53 -28.85 -10.92
N PRO A 208 -13.13 -30.07 -10.83
CA PRO A 208 -13.13 -31.04 -11.93
C PRO A 208 -13.63 -30.45 -13.25
N GLY A 209 -12.76 -30.40 -14.26
CA GLY A 209 -13.03 -29.83 -15.56
C GLY A 209 -12.90 -28.32 -15.70
N GLY A 210 -12.59 -27.61 -14.61
CA GLY A 210 -12.48 -26.15 -14.57
C GLY A 210 -13.83 -25.43 -14.51
N GLN A 211 -13.94 -24.42 -13.64
CA GLN A 211 -15.18 -23.69 -13.36
C GLN A 211 -15.34 -22.39 -14.12
N GLY A 212 -14.31 -21.92 -14.83
CA GLY A 212 -14.30 -20.62 -15.47
C GLY A 212 -13.63 -20.59 -16.83
N TYR A 213 -13.95 -19.56 -17.62
CA TYR A 213 -13.21 -19.25 -18.86
C TYR A 213 -11.80 -18.75 -18.57
N ASP A 214 -11.58 -18.18 -17.38
CA ASP A 214 -10.26 -17.80 -16.93
C ASP A 214 -9.47 -19.03 -16.51
N ALA A 215 -8.71 -19.53 -17.47
CA ALA A 215 -7.94 -20.76 -17.29
C ALA A 215 -6.80 -20.62 -16.28
N ALA A 216 -6.30 -19.40 -16.05
CA ALA A 216 -5.26 -19.14 -15.03
C ALA A 216 -5.76 -19.51 -13.63
N ILE A 217 -7.00 -19.13 -13.31
CA ILE A 217 -7.62 -19.35 -12.01
C ILE A 217 -8.19 -20.77 -11.88
N SER A 218 -8.82 -21.30 -12.96
CA SER A 218 -9.63 -22.50 -12.92
C SER A 218 -8.94 -23.77 -13.43
N ASP A 219 -7.74 -23.64 -13.99
CA ASP A 219 -7.03 -24.69 -14.75
C ASP A 219 -7.90 -25.34 -15.86
N TYR A 220 -8.79 -24.53 -16.45
CA TYR A 220 -9.71 -25.01 -17.49
C TYR A 220 -8.96 -25.34 -18.79
N ASP A 221 -9.07 -26.59 -19.24
CA ASP A 221 -8.60 -27.05 -20.54
C ASP A 221 -9.77 -27.05 -21.53
N PRO A 222 -9.83 -26.11 -22.50
CA PRO A 222 -10.94 -25.99 -23.44
C PRO A 222 -11.05 -27.18 -24.42
N THR A 223 -10.11 -28.11 -24.42
CA THR A 223 -10.17 -29.35 -25.17
C THR A 223 -10.99 -30.45 -24.49
N LYS A 224 -11.35 -30.23 -23.21
CA LYS A 224 -12.10 -31.14 -22.35
C LYS A 224 -13.42 -30.50 -21.90
N PRO A 225 -14.41 -31.31 -21.49
CA PRO A 225 -15.65 -30.77 -20.96
C PRO A 225 -15.42 -30.02 -19.63
N SER A 226 -15.87 -28.78 -19.53
CA SER A 226 -15.84 -27.98 -18.31
C SER A 226 -16.71 -28.59 -17.20
N LEU A 227 -16.59 -28.02 -15.98
CA LEU A 227 -17.49 -28.32 -14.85
C LEU A 227 -18.97 -28.17 -15.25
N TRP A 228 -19.30 -27.16 -16.06
CA TRP A 228 -20.67 -26.82 -16.43
C TRP A 228 -21.21 -27.72 -17.56
N GLU A 229 -20.37 -28.21 -18.42
CA GLU A 229 -20.74 -29.08 -19.57
C GLU A 229 -20.86 -30.55 -19.17
N SER A 230 -20.17 -30.98 -18.10
CA SER A 230 -20.15 -32.39 -17.66
C SER A 230 -20.92 -32.61 -16.37
N VAL A 231 -21.92 -33.46 -16.39
CA VAL A 231 -22.60 -33.91 -15.16
C VAL A 231 -21.68 -34.75 -14.28
N ASP A 232 -20.73 -35.49 -14.89
CA ASP A 232 -19.79 -36.31 -14.14
C ASP A 232 -18.78 -35.46 -13.36
N ASN A 233 -18.32 -34.33 -13.92
CA ASN A 233 -17.49 -33.35 -13.21
C ASN A 233 -18.24 -32.77 -11.99
N ARG A 234 -19.50 -32.36 -12.14
CA ARG A 234 -20.31 -31.87 -11.04
C ARG A 234 -20.53 -32.91 -9.95
N ASN A 235 -20.81 -34.17 -10.36
CA ASN A 235 -20.97 -35.27 -9.40
C ASN A 235 -19.65 -35.56 -8.66
N LYS A 236 -18.53 -35.51 -9.37
CA LYS A 236 -17.20 -35.70 -8.80
C LYS A 236 -16.89 -34.58 -7.78
N MET A 237 -17.20 -33.32 -8.08
CA MET A 237 -17.06 -32.20 -7.16
C MET A 237 -17.88 -32.43 -5.88
N ALA A 238 -19.14 -32.81 -6.00
CA ALA A 238 -19.99 -33.07 -4.86
C ALA A 238 -19.50 -34.30 -4.03
N ALA A 239 -18.96 -35.32 -4.68
CA ALA A 239 -18.35 -36.45 -4.00
C ALA A 239 -17.04 -36.09 -3.30
N LEU A 240 -16.23 -35.22 -3.90
CA LEU A 240 -14.99 -34.71 -3.30
C LEU A 240 -15.32 -33.92 -2.02
N TRP A 241 -16.28 -32.99 -2.08
CA TRP A 241 -16.71 -32.25 -0.89
C TRP A 241 -17.25 -33.16 0.22
N LYS A 242 -18.03 -34.19 -0.14
CA LYS A 242 -18.44 -35.19 0.84
C LYS A 242 -17.24 -35.89 1.48
N ARG A 243 -16.24 -36.28 0.67
CA ARG A 243 -15.05 -36.97 1.16
C ARG A 243 -14.18 -36.08 2.06
N LEU A 244 -14.02 -34.79 1.71
CA LEU A 244 -13.36 -33.81 2.55
C LEU A 244 -14.10 -33.58 3.87
N ALA A 245 -15.42 -33.41 3.80
CA ALA A 245 -16.26 -33.26 4.99
C ALA A 245 -16.23 -34.52 5.90
N GLU A 246 -16.25 -35.73 5.34
CA GLU A 246 -16.04 -36.98 6.12
C GLU A 246 -14.69 -37.01 6.84
N HIS A 247 -13.65 -36.45 6.20
CA HIS A 247 -12.29 -36.43 6.73
C HIS A 247 -12.13 -35.41 7.87
N TYR A 248 -12.76 -34.22 7.76
CA TYR A 248 -12.56 -33.10 8.65
C TYR A 248 -13.73 -32.82 9.61
N VAL A 249 -14.77 -33.65 9.66
CA VAL A 249 -15.97 -33.43 10.51
C VAL A 249 -15.64 -33.18 12.00
N ASP A 250 -14.57 -33.77 12.51
CA ASP A 250 -14.15 -33.63 13.90
C ASP A 250 -12.97 -32.63 14.08
N GLU A 251 -12.60 -31.84 13.06
CA GLU A 251 -11.49 -30.90 13.14
C GLU A 251 -11.96 -29.46 13.33
N ASP A 252 -11.96 -29.01 14.57
CA ASP A 252 -12.46 -27.68 14.96
C ASP A 252 -11.64 -26.49 14.41
N TRP A 253 -10.43 -26.73 13.89
CA TRP A 253 -9.60 -25.69 13.28
C TRP A 253 -9.83 -25.53 11.78
N VAL A 254 -10.65 -26.37 11.18
CA VAL A 254 -11.27 -26.10 9.88
C VAL A 254 -12.41 -25.12 10.11
N ALA A 255 -12.28 -23.90 9.57
CA ALA A 255 -13.31 -22.87 9.67
C ALA A 255 -14.56 -23.24 8.85
N GLY A 256 -14.37 -23.87 7.72
CA GLY A 256 -15.43 -24.32 6.82
C GLY A 256 -14.93 -24.59 5.41
N TYR A 257 -15.89 -24.79 4.53
CA TYR A 257 -15.73 -25.26 3.14
C TYR A 257 -16.15 -24.18 2.17
N ASP A 258 -15.18 -23.61 1.42
CA ASP A 258 -15.41 -22.66 0.31
C ASP A 258 -15.62 -23.47 -0.96
N LEU A 259 -16.88 -23.55 -1.40
CA LEU A 259 -17.30 -24.60 -2.30
C LEU A 259 -16.66 -24.52 -3.71
N LEU A 260 -16.38 -23.30 -4.21
CA LEU A 260 -15.89 -23.13 -5.57
C LEU A 260 -15.34 -21.71 -5.76
N ASN A 261 -14.04 -21.62 -5.96
CA ASN A 261 -13.38 -20.36 -6.26
C ASN A 261 -13.81 -19.78 -7.61
N GLU A 262 -14.15 -18.51 -7.62
CA GLU A 262 -14.31 -17.61 -8.77
C GLU A 262 -14.94 -18.22 -10.04
N PRO A 263 -16.14 -18.80 -9.98
CA PRO A 263 -16.80 -19.21 -11.22
C PRO A 263 -16.96 -18.00 -12.15
N ASN A 264 -16.56 -18.16 -13.41
CA ASN A 264 -16.73 -17.13 -14.44
C ASN A 264 -17.23 -17.76 -15.75
N TRP A 265 -18.47 -18.18 -15.74
CA TRP A 265 -19.12 -18.88 -16.85
C TRP A 265 -20.48 -18.27 -17.19
N ASP A 266 -20.99 -18.52 -18.40
CA ASP A 266 -22.35 -18.09 -18.76
C ASP A 266 -23.41 -18.93 -18.00
N LEU A 267 -23.77 -18.44 -16.81
CA LEU A 267 -24.71 -19.07 -15.89
C LEU A 267 -25.92 -18.16 -15.62
N PRO A 268 -26.83 -18.00 -16.60
CA PRO A 268 -27.87 -16.98 -16.56
C PRO A 268 -28.76 -17.12 -15.31
N GLY A 269 -28.82 -16.02 -14.52
CA GLY A 269 -29.60 -15.94 -13.29
C GLY A 269 -29.12 -16.87 -12.18
N GLY A 270 -27.87 -17.36 -12.22
CA GLY A 270 -27.24 -18.16 -11.19
C GLY A 270 -27.86 -19.53 -10.89
N THR A 271 -28.83 -19.99 -11.70
CA THR A 271 -29.60 -21.20 -11.38
C THR A 271 -28.74 -22.47 -11.39
N ALA A 272 -27.82 -22.59 -12.36
CA ALA A 272 -26.95 -23.75 -12.43
C ALA A 272 -25.92 -23.76 -11.30
N LEU A 273 -25.37 -22.58 -10.96
CA LEU A 273 -24.45 -22.39 -9.84
C LEU A 273 -25.12 -22.75 -8.51
N ARG A 274 -26.31 -22.19 -8.25
CA ARG A 274 -27.10 -22.56 -7.08
C ARG A 274 -27.38 -24.06 -6.99
N SER A 275 -27.74 -24.69 -8.11
CA SER A 275 -28.03 -26.11 -8.12
C SER A 275 -26.82 -26.96 -7.77
N LEU A 276 -25.64 -26.58 -8.24
CA LEU A 276 -24.39 -27.25 -7.88
C LEU A 276 -24.03 -27.04 -6.41
N TYR A 277 -24.15 -25.80 -5.91
CA TYR A 277 -23.89 -25.50 -4.51
C TYR A 277 -24.82 -26.26 -3.56
N VAL A 278 -26.11 -26.32 -3.88
CA VAL A 278 -27.06 -27.13 -3.09
C VAL A 278 -26.68 -28.62 -3.13
N GLN A 279 -26.29 -29.16 -4.29
CA GLN A 279 -25.83 -30.55 -4.41
C GLN A 279 -24.58 -30.81 -3.54
N CYS A 280 -23.63 -29.90 -3.51
CA CYS A 280 -22.43 -30.00 -2.66
C CYS A 280 -22.82 -29.88 -1.18
N THR A 281 -23.65 -28.89 -0.82
CA THR A 281 -24.17 -28.71 0.53
C THR A 281 -24.88 -29.97 1.06
N ASP A 282 -25.79 -30.55 0.28
CA ASP A 282 -26.50 -31.79 0.66
C ASP A 282 -25.50 -32.94 0.87
N SER A 283 -24.45 -33.02 0.04
CA SER A 283 -23.40 -34.04 0.15
C SER A 283 -22.59 -33.87 1.43
N ILE A 284 -22.17 -32.66 1.76
CA ILE A 284 -21.47 -32.28 3.00
C ILE A 284 -22.37 -32.57 4.20
N ARG A 285 -23.61 -32.07 4.23
CA ARG A 285 -24.56 -32.21 5.35
C ARG A 285 -24.95 -33.65 5.61
N SER A 286 -24.77 -34.55 4.63
CA SER A 286 -24.97 -35.98 4.84
C SER A 286 -23.98 -36.60 5.84
N VAL A 287 -22.87 -35.94 6.13
CA VAL A 287 -21.73 -36.41 6.95
C VAL A 287 -21.26 -35.39 7.98
N ASP A 288 -21.41 -34.12 7.69
CA ASP A 288 -20.96 -32.99 8.51
C ASP A 288 -22.10 -31.95 8.63
N PRO A 289 -22.82 -31.92 9.76
CA PRO A 289 -23.92 -30.98 9.96
C PRO A 289 -23.49 -29.57 10.37
N ASP A 290 -22.24 -29.37 10.82
CA ASP A 290 -21.88 -28.24 11.66
C ASP A 290 -20.98 -27.20 10.98
N HIS A 291 -19.98 -27.61 10.16
CA HIS A 291 -19.03 -26.66 9.58
C HIS A 291 -19.71 -25.63 8.68
N ILE A 292 -19.15 -24.42 8.67
CA ILE A 292 -19.57 -23.31 7.80
C ILE A 292 -19.36 -23.69 6.32
N ILE A 293 -20.30 -23.25 5.49
CA ILE A 293 -20.20 -23.33 4.04
C ILE A 293 -20.05 -21.91 3.51
N PHE A 294 -18.94 -21.64 2.84
CA PHE A 294 -18.71 -20.40 2.11
C PHE A 294 -19.14 -20.59 0.65
N ILE A 295 -19.75 -19.57 0.08
CA ILE A 295 -20.15 -19.56 -1.33
C ILE A 295 -19.75 -18.28 -2.01
N GLU A 296 -19.28 -18.41 -3.21
CA GLU A 296 -18.89 -17.29 -4.06
C GLU A 296 -19.93 -17.01 -5.16
N GLY A 297 -19.98 -15.77 -5.60
CA GLY A 297 -20.77 -15.35 -6.73
C GLY A 297 -20.16 -15.81 -8.08
N ASN A 298 -20.95 -15.77 -9.16
CA ASN A 298 -20.39 -15.87 -10.52
C ASN A 298 -19.57 -14.61 -10.84
N TRP A 299 -18.83 -14.61 -11.95
CA TRP A 299 -18.00 -13.51 -12.41
C TRP A 299 -17.02 -13.01 -11.32
N TRP A 300 -16.06 -13.88 -10.99
CA TRP A 300 -15.00 -13.63 -10.03
C TRP A 300 -15.56 -13.25 -8.64
N ALA A 301 -16.44 -14.12 -8.13
CA ALA A 301 -17.07 -14.01 -6.81
C ALA A 301 -17.94 -12.75 -6.56
N ASN A 302 -18.36 -12.04 -7.62
CA ASN A 302 -19.07 -10.76 -7.46
C ASN A 302 -20.56 -10.76 -7.86
N ASP A 303 -21.05 -11.74 -8.63
CA ASP A 303 -22.47 -11.84 -9.01
C ASP A 303 -23.21 -12.94 -8.23
N PHE A 304 -23.91 -12.54 -7.18
CA PHE A 304 -24.74 -13.42 -6.36
C PHE A 304 -26.18 -13.59 -6.87
N SER A 305 -26.47 -13.24 -8.11
CA SER A 305 -27.77 -13.43 -8.73
C SER A 305 -28.22 -14.90 -8.67
N GLY A 306 -29.39 -15.15 -8.10
CA GLY A 306 -29.95 -16.50 -7.91
C GLY A 306 -29.40 -17.27 -6.70
N LEU A 307 -28.38 -16.77 -6.01
CA LEU A 307 -27.81 -17.43 -4.84
C LEU A 307 -28.53 -17.05 -3.53
N THR A 308 -29.49 -16.16 -3.60
CA THR A 308 -30.38 -15.80 -2.47
C THR A 308 -31.81 -16.33 -2.68
N PRO A 309 -32.59 -16.65 -1.61
CA PRO A 309 -32.21 -16.66 -0.20
C PRO A 309 -31.24 -17.81 0.14
N PRO A 310 -30.55 -17.76 1.29
CA PRO A 310 -29.69 -18.85 1.75
C PRO A 310 -30.51 -20.14 1.91
N TRP A 311 -29.87 -21.29 1.72
CA TRP A 311 -30.50 -22.62 1.77
C TRP A 311 -29.96 -23.51 2.90
N ASP A 312 -28.98 -22.99 3.66
CA ASP A 312 -28.36 -23.65 4.81
C ASP A 312 -28.17 -22.63 5.92
N ASP A 313 -28.31 -23.05 7.17
CA ASP A 313 -28.23 -22.17 8.34
C ASP A 313 -26.78 -21.74 8.67
N GLN A 314 -25.76 -22.46 8.12
CA GLN A 314 -24.34 -22.16 8.30
C GLN A 314 -23.70 -21.62 7.02
N LEU A 315 -24.43 -20.81 6.25
CA LEU A 315 -23.97 -20.27 4.99
C LEU A 315 -23.35 -18.88 5.17
N VAL A 316 -22.17 -18.66 4.58
CA VAL A 316 -21.45 -17.39 4.51
C VAL A 316 -21.27 -17.00 3.04
N TYR A 317 -21.55 -15.74 2.70
CA TYR A 317 -21.30 -15.23 1.36
C TYR A 317 -19.88 -14.68 1.27
N SER A 318 -19.12 -15.13 0.26
CA SER A 318 -17.70 -14.85 0.07
C SER A 318 -17.48 -14.05 -1.22
N PRO A 319 -17.62 -12.71 -1.18
CA PRO A 319 -17.22 -11.87 -2.31
C PRO A 319 -15.70 -11.73 -2.38
N HIS A 320 -15.17 -11.39 -3.57
CA HIS A 320 -13.80 -10.95 -3.79
C HIS A 320 -13.76 -9.46 -4.12
N LYS A 321 -12.67 -8.78 -3.74
CA LYS A 321 -12.50 -7.35 -3.93
C LYS A 321 -11.07 -7.04 -4.37
N TYR A 322 -10.94 -6.58 -5.61
CA TYR A 322 -9.67 -6.11 -6.17
C TYR A 322 -9.88 -4.77 -6.85
N TRP A 323 -8.86 -3.92 -6.92
CA TRP A 323 -8.81 -2.72 -7.77
C TRP A 323 -10.07 -1.82 -7.69
N SER A 324 -10.70 -1.74 -6.54
CA SER A 324 -11.91 -0.93 -6.33
C SER A 324 -11.72 0.00 -5.13
N TYR A 325 -12.57 1.01 -5.03
CA TYR A 325 -12.53 1.96 -3.92
C TYR A 325 -12.71 1.30 -2.56
N ASN A 326 -12.09 1.89 -1.54
CA ASN A 326 -12.18 1.44 -0.16
C ASN A 326 -13.20 2.24 0.64
N ASP A 327 -14.41 2.34 0.11
CA ASP A 327 -15.57 2.96 0.74
C ASP A 327 -16.71 1.96 0.96
N GLU A 328 -17.67 2.32 1.81
CA GLU A 328 -18.85 1.47 2.07
C GLU A 328 -19.66 1.20 0.79
N GLY A 329 -19.65 2.14 -0.15
CA GLY A 329 -20.37 2.04 -1.43
C GLY A 329 -19.89 0.85 -2.26
N SER A 330 -18.59 0.60 -2.27
CA SER A 330 -17.95 -0.50 -2.98
C SER A 330 -18.39 -1.87 -2.47
N MET A 331 -18.79 -1.97 -1.19
CA MET A 331 -19.27 -3.20 -0.55
C MET A 331 -20.80 -3.33 -0.51
N ASN A 332 -21.55 -2.36 -1.03
CA ASN A 332 -23.02 -2.33 -0.96
C ASN A 332 -23.70 -3.56 -1.58
N PHE A 333 -23.11 -4.15 -2.62
CA PHE A 333 -23.66 -5.35 -3.25
C PHE A 333 -23.68 -6.55 -2.28
N ALA A 334 -22.66 -6.70 -1.45
CA ALA A 334 -22.55 -7.79 -0.47
C ALA A 334 -23.28 -7.44 0.86
N THR A 335 -23.08 -6.21 1.38
CA THR A 335 -23.71 -5.78 2.64
C THR A 335 -25.23 -5.72 2.56
N SER A 336 -25.81 -5.50 1.36
CA SER A 336 -27.26 -5.62 1.13
C SER A 336 -27.76 -7.05 1.27
N ILE A 337 -26.98 -8.07 0.86
CA ILE A 337 -27.30 -9.50 1.09
C ILE A 337 -27.32 -9.78 2.61
N ARG A 338 -26.26 -9.37 3.31
CA ARG A 338 -26.15 -9.49 4.76
C ARG A 338 -27.37 -8.90 5.47
N SER A 339 -27.74 -7.68 5.10
CA SER A 339 -28.86 -6.95 5.70
C SER A 339 -30.21 -7.59 5.36
N ALA A 340 -30.40 -8.09 4.14
CA ALA A 340 -31.66 -8.68 3.70
C ALA A 340 -31.94 -10.05 4.30
N TYR A 341 -30.89 -10.86 4.52
CA TYR A 341 -31.01 -12.27 4.91
C TYR A 341 -30.42 -12.57 6.28
N ASN A 342 -29.81 -11.59 6.95
CA ASN A 342 -29.15 -11.73 8.25
C ASN A 342 -28.10 -12.85 8.24
N VAL A 343 -27.17 -12.81 7.30
CA VAL A 343 -26.10 -13.78 7.07
C VAL A 343 -24.74 -13.13 7.17
N PRO A 344 -23.68 -13.84 7.55
CA PRO A 344 -22.32 -13.29 7.57
C PRO A 344 -21.73 -13.13 6.17
N LEU A 345 -20.72 -12.25 6.10
CA LEU A 345 -19.84 -12.08 4.95
C LEU A 345 -18.41 -12.44 5.34
N TYR A 346 -17.66 -12.92 4.37
CA TYR A 346 -16.22 -13.13 4.44
C TYR A 346 -15.62 -12.75 3.11
N LEU A 347 -14.65 -11.85 3.07
CA LEU A 347 -13.95 -11.52 1.85
C LEU A 347 -12.94 -12.63 1.55
N GLY A 348 -13.27 -13.53 0.60
CA GLY A 348 -12.47 -14.71 0.29
C GLY A 348 -11.12 -14.38 -0.31
N GLU A 349 -11.05 -13.31 -1.12
CA GLU A 349 -9.80 -12.82 -1.69
C GLU A 349 -9.78 -11.31 -1.84
N SER A 350 -8.58 -10.74 -1.64
CA SER A 350 -8.20 -9.38 -1.92
C SER A 350 -6.68 -9.25 -1.95
N GLY A 351 -6.15 -8.18 -2.53
CA GLY A 351 -4.69 -7.97 -2.55
C GLY A 351 -4.22 -7.33 -3.85
N GLU A 352 -2.96 -7.63 -4.24
CA GLU A 352 -2.35 -7.21 -5.50
C GLU A 352 -2.40 -5.68 -5.70
N ASN A 353 -2.07 -4.91 -4.65
CA ASN A 353 -2.17 -3.47 -4.64
C ASN A 353 -1.12 -2.82 -3.70
N SER A 354 -1.18 -1.50 -3.52
CA SER A 354 -0.28 -0.74 -2.64
C SER A 354 -0.54 -0.99 -1.15
N ASN A 355 0.43 -0.65 -0.33
CA ASN A 355 0.29 -0.67 1.12
C ASN A 355 -0.82 0.25 1.63
N VAL A 356 -0.97 1.43 1.02
CA VAL A 356 -2.06 2.37 1.33
C VAL A 356 -3.41 1.72 1.07
N TRP A 357 -3.57 1.09 -0.09
CA TRP A 357 -4.80 0.39 -0.42
C TRP A 357 -5.08 -0.79 0.52
N PHE A 358 -4.04 -1.54 0.92
CA PHE A 358 -4.18 -2.67 1.85
C PHE A 358 -4.69 -2.20 3.20
N ARG A 359 -4.08 -1.15 3.76
CA ARG A 359 -4.52 -0.52 5.00
C ARG A 359 -5.98 -0.10 4.95
N ASP A 360 -6.36 0.65 3.92
CA ASP A 360 -7.69 1.23 3.79
C ASP A 360 -8.76 0.17 3.54
N ALA A 361 -8.45 -0.86 2.74
CA ALA A 361 -9.36 -1.98 2.50
C ALA A 361 -9.59 -2.81 3.78
N ILE A 362 -8.53 -3.10 4.53
CA ILE A 362 -8.64 -3.85 5.78
C ILE A 362 -9.40 -3.04 6.83
N HIS A 363 -9.12 -1.74 6.94
CA HIS A 363 -9.85 -0.83 7.84
C HIS A 363 -11.35 -0.87 7.53
N LEU A 364 -11.74 -0.67 6.27
CA LEU A 364 -13.14 -0.77 5.83
C LEU A 364 -13.78 -2.11 6.19
N LEU A 365 -13.09 -3.23 5.93
CA LEU A 365 -13.63 -4.56 6.18
C LEU A 365 -13.80 -4.83 7.67
N GLU A 366 -12.84 -4.42 8.50
CA GLU A 366 -12.90 -4.60 9.95
C GLU A 366 -13.99 -3.72 10.59
N ASP A 367 -14.17 -2.49 10.13
CA ASP A 367 -15.27 -1.62 10.54
C ASP A 367 -16.63 -2.21 10.17
N LEU A 368 -16.74 -2.85 9.02
CA LEU A 368 -17.92 -3.59 8.60
C LEU A 368 -18.05 -4.97 9.28
N GLN A 369 -17.10 -5.38 10.12
CA GLN A 369 -17.03 -6.71 10.74
C GLN A 369 -17.06 -7.86 9.71
N ILE A 370 -16.30 -7.71 8.64
CA ILE A 370 -16.11 -8.69 7.58
C ILE A 370 -14.70 -9.27 7.70
N GLY A 371 -14.60 -10.58 7.95
CA GLY A 371 -13.31 -11.28 7.90
C GLY A 371 -12.78 -11.30 6.46
N TRP A 372 -11.48 -11.44 6.30
CA TRP A 372 -10.80 -11.31 5.02
C TRP A 372 -9.66 -12.32 4.85
N ALA A 373 -9.34 -12.69 3.59
CA ALA A 373 -8.10 -13.36 3.22
C ALA A 373 -7.40 -12.57 2.12
N TRP A 374 -6.14 -12.26 2.34
CA TRP A 374 -5.30 -11.56 1.37
C TRP A 374 -4.64 -12.53 0.39
N TRP A 375 -4.35 -12.10 -0.83
CA TRP A 375 -3.80 -12.91 -1.89
C TRP A 375 -2.59 -12.25 -2.53
N PRO A 376 -1.51 -13.02 -2.83
CA PRO A 376 -1.13 -14.31 -2.26
C PRO A 376 -0.03 -14.17 -1.19
N LEU A 377 0.25 -15.23 -0.43
CA LEU A 377 1.38 -15.24 0.51
C LEU A 377 2.73 -15.10 -0.20
N LYS A 378 2.92 -15.79 -1.32
CA LYS A 378 4.19 -15.85 -2.07
C LYS A 378 3.99 -15.57 -3.56
N LYS A 379 4.94 -14.81 -4.15
CA LYS A 379 4.97 -14.51 -5.58
C LYS A 379 6.40 -14.23 -6.04
N VAL A 380 6.73 -14.60 -7.29
CA VAL A 380 8.08 -14.38 -7.85
C VAL A 380 8.33 -12.90 -8.11
N ALA A 381 9.41 -12.35 -7.55
CA ALA A 381 9.86 -10.97 -7.71
C ALA A 381 8.72 -9.95 -7.49
N SER A 382 8.00 -10.06 -6.38
CA SER A 382 6.88 -9.20 -6.02
C SER A 382 7.24 -8.26 -4.88
N ILE A 383 6.74 -7.03 -4.93
CA ILE A 383 6.80 -6.10 -3.81
C ILE A 383 5.51 -6.14 -2.97
N SER A 384 4.39 -6.63 -3.51
CA SER A 384 3.07 -6.63 -2.87
C SER A 384 2.72 -7.89 -2.08
N ALA A 385 3.45 -9.00 -2.28
CA ALA A 385 3.27 -10.20 -1.48
C ALA A 385 4.13 -10.16 -0.21
N PRO A 386 3.64 -10.64 0.94
CA PRO A 386 4.43 -10.70 2.18
C PRO A 386 5.77 -11.43 2.05
N LEU A 387 5.85 -12.40 1.15
CA LEU A 387 7.04 -13.16 0.82
C LEU A 387 7.32 -13.10 -0.68
N SER A 388 8.42 -12.46 -1.05
CA SER A 388 8.87 -12.40 -2.44
C SER A 388 9.87 -13.51 -2.73
N ILE A 389 9.61 -14.32 -3.75
CA ILE A 389 10.51 -15.38 -4.21
C ILE A 389 11.55 -14.74 -5.11
N GLU A 390 12.81 -14.92 -4.82
CA GLU A 390 13.90 -14.37 -5.62
C GLU A 390 13.93 -15.00 -7.02
N LYS A 391 13.89 -14.17 -8.05
CA LYS A 391 14.04 -14.59 -9.44
C LYS A 391 15.52 -14.72 -9.80
N SER A 392 16.02 -15.95 -9.96
CA SER A 392 17.40 -16.17 -10.37
C SER A 392 17.61 -15.80 -11.86
N PRO A 393 18.85 -15.42 -12.25
CA PRO A 393 19.20 -15.23 -13.67
C PRO A 393 18.95 -16.49 -14.51
N GLU A 394 19.10 -17.68 -13.92
CA GLU A 394 18.86 -18.96 -14.56
C GLU A 394 17.37 -19.15 -14.85
N TYR A 395 16.49 -18.78 -13.91
CA TYR A 395 15.04 -18.83 -14.13
C TYR A 395 14.61 -17.77 -15.16
N GLN A 396 15.18 -16.56 -15.12
CA GLN A 396 14.94 -15.53 -16.14
C GLN A 396 15.28 -16.05 -17.54
N LEU A 397 16.38 -16.79 -17.70
CA LEU A 397 16.75 -17.39 -18.99
C LEU A 397 15.69 -18.41 -19.50
N LEU A 398 15.03 -19.15 -18.58
CA LEU A 398 13.91 -20.01 -18.95
C LEU A 398 12.71 -19.22 -19.44
N LEU A 399 12.39 -18.11 -18.75
CA LEU A 399 11.30 -17.21 -19.17
C LEU A 399 11.59 -16.62 -20.57
N ASP A 400 12.81 -16.13 -20.77
CA ASP A 400 13.26 -15.58 -22.07
C ASP A 400 13.18 -16.63 -23.18
N TYR A 401 13.57 -17.89 -22.90
CA TYR A 401 13.42 -18.98 -23.86
C TYR A 401 11.95 -19.25 -24.20
N TRP A 402 11.09 -19.36 -23.20
CA TRP A 402 9.68 -19.64 -23.42
C TRP A 402 8.94 -18.48 -24.12
N SER A 403 9.37 -17.24 -23.91
CA SER A 403 8.91 -16.06 -24.64
C SER A 403 9.43 -15.99 -26.08
N GLY A 404 10.52 -16.70 -26.39
CA GLY A 404 11.14 -16.69 -27.71
C GLY A 404 12.36 -15.76 -27.84
N ASP A 405 12.76 -15.13 -26.76
CA ASP A 405 13.85 -14.13 -26.71
C ASP A 405 15.23 -14.77 -26.53
N ALA A 406 15.29 -16.03 -26.10
CA ALA A 406 16.53 -16.78 -25.92
C ALA A 406 16.52 -18.14 -26.61
N ALA A 407 17.72 -18.70 -26.86
CA ALA A 407 17.87 -20.05 -27.36
C ALA A 407 17.49 -21.09 -26.31
N GLN A 408 16.96 -22.25 -26.75
CA GLN A 408 16.62 -23.35 -25.84
C GLN A 408 17.83 -23.79 -25.00
N PRO A 409 17.73 -23.74 -23.66
CA PRO A 409 18.74 -24.26 -22.77
C PRO A 409 18.79 -25.79 -22.82
N THR A 410 19.86 -26.36 -22.24
CA THR A 410 19.90 -27.83 -22.06
C THR A 410 18.91 -28.27 -20.98
N ALA A 411 18.40 -29.49 -21.06
CA ALA A 411 17.49 -30.05 -20.07
C ALA A 411 18.13 -30.05 -18.65
N GLU A 412 19.44 -30.37 -18.55
CA GLU A 412 20.16 -30.33 -17.29
C GLU A 412 20.15 -28.92 -16.67
N PHE A 413 20.52 -27.88 -17.44
CA PHE A 413 20.45 -26.49 -16.98
C PHE A 413 19.04 -26.08 -16.54
N ALA A 414 18.04 -26.43 -17.33
CA ALA A 414 16.65 -26.07 -17.03
C ALA A 414 16.13 -26.80 -15.78
N THR A 415 16.52 -28.06 -15.58
CA THR A 415 16.20 -28.80 -14.34
C THR A 415 16.83 -28.12 -13.14
N ASP A 416 18.12 -27.76 -13.20
CA ASP A 416 18.82 -27.09 -12.11
C ASP A 416 18.15 -25.73 -11.77
N ALA A 417 17.79 -24.94 -12.77
CA ALA A 417 17.11 -23.65 -12.59
C ALA A 417 15.72 -23.79 -11.96
N LEU A 418 14.94 -24.79 -12.37
CA LEU A 418 13.62 -25.06 -11.78
C LEU A 418 13.73 -25.62 -10.35
N MET A 419 14.71 -26.48 -10.08
CA MET A 419 14.94 -26.99 -8.72
C MET A 419 15.47 -25.89 -7.78
N ASP A 420 16.29 -24.94 -8.27
CA ASP A 420 16.66 -23.73 -7.54
C ASP A 420 15.43 -22.86 -7.21
N LEU A 421 14.55 -22.65 -8.18
CA LEU A 421 13.28 -21.95 -7.93
C LEU A 421 12.45 -22.66 -6.85
N ALA A 422 12.32 -23.99 -6.93
CA ALA A 422 11.60 -24.78 -5.93
C ALA A 422 12.24 -24.71 -4.53
N GLU A 423 13.56 -24.59 -4.44
CA GLU A 423 14.27 -24.39 -3.17
C GLU A 423 14.03 -22.97 -2.61
N LYS A 424 14.00 -21.96 -3.47
CA LYS A 424 13.74 -20.56 -3.10
C LYS A 424 12.33 -20.28 -2.62
N LEU A 425 11.41 -21.24 -2.75
CA LEU A 425 10.06 -21.13 -2.17
C LEU A 425 10.07 -21.19 -0.64
N LYS A 426 11.10 -21.76 -0.01
CA LYS A 426 11.15 -21.88 1.44
C LYS A 426 11.21 -20.51 2.11
N TYR A 427 10.53 -20.39 3.25
CA TYR A 427 10.44 -19.16 4.04
C TYR A 427 11.80 -18.48 4.26
N GLU A 428 12.82 -19.26 4.60
CA GLU A 428 14.17 -18.74 4.86
C GLU A 428 14.85 -18.11 3.65
N HIS A 429 14.45 -18.47 2.45
CA HIS A 429 15.01 -17.96 1.20
C HIS A 429 14.19 -16.82 0.57
N CYS A 430 12.93 -16.65 0.99
CA CYS A 430 12.11 -15.54 0.52
C CYS A 430 12.57 -14.20 1.11
N VAL A 431 12.48 -13.14 0.33
CA VAL A 431 12.55 -11.76 0.83
C VAL A 431 11.27 -11.45 1.60
N LYS A 432 11.41 -10.98 2.84
CA LYS A 432 10.28 -10.63 3.73
C LYS A 432 9.90 -9.19 3.48
N GLN A 433 8.73 -8.95 2.90
CA GLN A 433 8.16 -7.63 2.69
C GLN A 433 7.45 -7.17 3.97
N LEU A 434 8.25 -6.75 4.97
CA LEU A 434 7.71 -6.37 6.28
C LEU A 434 6.84 -5.10 6.22
N ASN A 435 7.11 -4.21 5.27
CA ASN A 435 6.27 -3.05 4.98
C ASN A 435 4.85 -3.45 4.57
N VAL A 436 4.68 -4.53 3.79
CA VAL A 436 3.37 -5.09 3.42
C VAL A 436 2.63 -5.59 4.66
N VAL A 437 3.32 -6.37 5.51
CA VAL A 437 2.74 -6.88 6.76
C VAL A 437 2.37 -5.74 7.71
N ASP A 438 3.21 -4.73 7.81
CA ASP A 438 2.98 -3.54 8.63
C ASP A 438 1.72 -2.78 8.19
N ALA A 439 1.54 -2.61 6.89
CA ALA A 439 0.36 -1.98 6.31
C ALA A 439 -0.93 -2.77 6.60
N MET A 440 -0.84 -4.11 6.63
CA MET A 440 -2.00 -4.96 6.90
C MET A 440 -2.45 -4.99 8.36
N PHE A 441 -1.58 -4.65 9.31
CA PHE A 441 -1.88 -4.79 10.73
C PHE A 441 -1.67 -3.52 11.53
N ARG A 442 -0.42 -3.03 11.67
CA ARG A 442 -0.13 -1.88 12.52
C ARG A 442 -0.71 -0.59 11.96
N GLN A 443 -0.51 -0.34 10.68
CA GLN A 443 -0.99 0.90 10.04
C GLN A 443 -2.53 0.97 9.97
N VAL A 444 -3.24 -0.14 10.03
CA VAL A 444 -4.71 -0.16 10.17
C VAL A 444 -5.17 0.45 11.50
N GLN A 445 -4.32 0.45 12.52
CA GLN A 445 -4.65 0.86 13.88
C GLN A 445 -3.88 2.09 14.36
N LEU A 446 -2.75 2.44 13.73
CA LEU A 446 -1.80 3.46 14.20
C LEU A 446 -1.23 4.26 13.02
N ASP A 447 -1.35 5.57 13.09
CA ASP A 447 -0.81 6.51 12.10
C ASP A 447 0.62 6.97 12.44
N THR A 448 1.45 6.08 12.97
CA THR A 448 2.83 6.39 13.37
C THR A 448 3.83 5.65 12.50
N SER A 449 5.06 6.18 12.38
CA SER A 449 6.18 5.48 11.75
C SER A 449 6.95 4.61 12.74
N ILE A 450 7.63 3.58 12.20
CA ILE A 450 8.62 2.77 12.90
C ILE A 450 9.83 2.55 11.97
N PRO A 451 11.05 2.36 12.48
CA PRO A 451 12.22 2.13 11.64
C PRO A 451 12.02 0.91 10.73
N PHE A 452 12.43 1.02 9.47
CA PHE A 452 12.44 -0.10 8.52
C PHE A 452 13.45 -1.16 8.95
N ASP A 453 14.66 -0.73 9.33
CA ASP A 453 15.68 -1.57 9.96
C ASP A 453 15.96 -1.07 11.38
N ALA A 454 15.70 -1.93 12.36
CA ALA A 454 15.92 -1.59 13.77
C ALA A 454 17.40 -1.40 14.14
N ASP A 455 18.31 -1.83 13.27
CA ASP A 455 19.76 -1.77 13.48
C ASP A 455 20.42 -0.57 12.76
N GLN A 456 19.64 0.39 12.23
CA GLN A 456 20.18 1.62 11.61
C GLN A 456 20.93 2.47 12.63
N GLN A 457 22.24 2.61 12.45
CA GLN A 457 23.12 3.30 13.38
C GLN A 457 23.88 4.46 12.75
N VAL A 458 24.09 5.54 13.51
CA VAL A 458 24.94 6.67 13.16
C VAL A 458 26.10 6.75 14.18
N PRO A 459 27.40 6.77 13.75
CA PRO A 459 27.88 6.84 12.37
C PRO A 459 27.64 5.54 11.59
N GLY A 460 27.39 5.65 10.29
CA GLY A 460 27.11 4.53 9.40
C GLY A 460 26.51 4.95 8.09
N ILE A 461 26.15 3.99 7.26
CA ILE A 461 25.49 4.21 5.97
C ILE A 461 24.01 3.88 6.15
N ILE A 462 23.14 4.84 5.77
CA ILE A 462 21.70 4.68 5.70
C ILE A 462 21.31 4.73 4.22
N HIS A 463 20.71 3.65 3.72
CA HIS A 463 20.23 3.63 2.34
C HIS A 463 18.95 4.45 2.23
N ALA A 464 18.84 5.25 1.17
CA ALA A 464 17.67 6.11 0.98
C ALA A 464 16.35 5.32 0.87
N THR A 465 16.42 4.07 0.43
CA THR A 465 15.28 3.14 0.33
C THR A 465 14.82 2.56 1.68
N ASP A 466 15.62 2.72 2.73
CA ASP A 466 15.37 2.13 4.05
C ASP A 466 14.70 3.13 5.01
N PHE A 467 13.86 4.03 4.45
CA PHE A 467 13.05 4.95 5.23
C PHE A 467 12.03 4.20 6.11
N ASP A 468 11.55 4.82 7.14
CA ASP A 468 10.63 4.24 8.12
C ASP A 468 9.42 3.56 7.44
N MET A 469 8.84 2.56 8.09
CA MET A 469 7.55 2.00 7.73
C MET A 469 6.44 2.80 8.41
N GLY A 470 5.38 3.13 7.68
CA GLY A 470 4.26 3.89 8.23
C GLY A 470 3.38 4.49 7.17
N VAL A 471 2.35 5.20 7.64
CA VAL A 471 1.41 5.87 6.75
C VAL A 471 2.07 7.09 6.09
N VAL A 472 1.54 7.48 4.94
CA VAL A 472 1.84 8.75 4.28
C VAL A 472 1.60 9.90 5.28
N GLY A 473 2.50 10.88 5.30
CA GLY A 473 2.47 11.98 6.28
C GLY A 473 3.14 11.65 7.63
N ALA A 474 3.48 10.38 7.91
CA ALA A 474 4.18 9.99 9.13
C ALA A 474 5.55 9.35 8.87
N ALA A 475 5.69 8.56 7.80
CA ALA A 475 6.93 7.90 7.42
C ALA A 475 7.56 8.52 6.16
N TYR A 476 6.75 9.04 5.27
CA TYR A 476 7.18 9.71 4.04
C TYR A 476 6.06 10.64 3.53
N GLY A 477 6.44 11.58 2.69
CA GLY A 477 5.54 12.37 1.85
C GLY A 477 5.93 12.18 0.39
N ASP A 478 4.97 11.82 -0.44
CA ASP A 478 5.15 11.60 -1.86
C ASP A 478 3.95 12.19 -2.61
N ILE A 479 4.19 12.85 -3.74
CA ILE A 479 3.13 13.50 -4.52
C ILE A 479 2.20 12.49 -5.17
N GLN A 480 2.75 11.33 -5.56
CA GLN A 480 1.98 10.23 -6.12
C GLN A 480 1.70 9.16 -5.07
N VAL A 481 1.03 9.57 -4.02
CA VAL A 481 0.52 8.58 -3.08
C VAL A 481 -0.38 7.64 -3.87
N ALA A 482 -0.09 6.36 -3.87
CA ALA A 482 -0.86 5.25 -4.45
C ALA A 482 -2.35 5.31 -4.15
N ASN A 483 -2.91 6.43 -4.42
CA ASN A 483 -4.25 6.77 -4.07
C ASN A 483 -5.11 6.48 -5.28
N TYR A 484 -6.12 5.67 -5.05
CA TYR A 484 -7.30 5.86 -5.82
C TYR A 484 -7.72 7.31 -5.64
N HIS A 485 -7.50 8.16 -6.61
CA HIS A 485 -8.37 9.31 -6.75
C HIS A 485 -9.76 8.75 -6.97
N VAL A 486 -10.45 8.58 -5.85
CA VAL A 486 -11.76 7.95 -5.71
C VAL A 486 -12.77 8.55 -6.68
N SER A 487 -12.52 9.78 -7.14
CA SER A 487 -13.38 10.51 -8.05
C SER A 487 -13.13 10.24 -9.53
N SER A 488 -11.93 9.88 -9.96
CA SER A 488 -11.60 9.72 -11.38
C SER A 488 -11.63 8.27 -11.86
N GLY A 489 -11.51 7.28 -10.96
CA GLY A 489 -11.39 5.87 -11.32
C GLY A 489 -10.03 5.53 -11.94
N ASN A 490 -9.08 6.45 -11.92
CA ASN A 490 -7.72 6.22 -12.38
C ASN A 490 -6.90 5.64 -11.23
N TYR A 491 -6.14 4.62 -11.54
CA TYR A 491 -5.13 4.07 -10.65
C TYR A 491 -3.86 4.85 -10.91
N THR A 492 -3.32 5.52 -9.90
CA THR A 492 -1.95 6.01 -9.94
C THR A 492 -1.02 4.86 -9.61
N GLU A 493 0.06 4.73 -10.33
CA GLU A 493 1.16 3.86 -9.94
C GLU A 493 1.68 4.37 -8.60
N TRP A 494 2.03 3.46 -7.69
CA TRP A 494 2.49 3.85 -6.36
C TRP A 494 4.00 3.71 -6.24
N ASN A 495 4.71 2.94 -6.75
CA ASN A 495 6.15 2.86 -6.86
C ASN A 495 6.47 2.64 -8.34
N SER A 496 6.73 3.72 -9.06
CA SER A 496 6.93 3.68 -10.52
C SER A 496 8.08 2.76 -10.94
N GLY A 497 9.07 2.53 -10.07
CA GLY A 497 10.15 1.57 -10.31
C GLY A 497 9.77 0.12 -10.02
N TRP A 498 8.68 -0.12 -9.31
CA TRP A 498 8.22 -1.46 -8.92
C TRP A 498 9.29 -2.32 -8.24
N GLN A 499 10.10 -1.71 -7.37
CA GLN A 499 11.22 -2.36 -6.71
C GLN A 499 11.17 -2.18 -5.19
N TYR A 500 11.70 -3.12 -4.46
CA TYR A 500 12.11 -3.10 -3.08
C TYR A 500 10.97 -2.97 -2.05
N ARG A 501 10.06 -1.97 -2.16
CA ARG A 501 8.96 -1.70 -1.20
C ARG A 501 7.64 -1.48 -1.93
N ASN A 502 6.55 -1.76 -1.22
CA ASN A 502 5.18 -1.58 -1.73
C ASN A 502 4.53 -0.26 -1.25
N ASP A 503 5.37 0.68 -0.82
CA ASP A 503 4.98 2.04 -0.42
C ASP A 503 4.96 3.00 -1.62
N GLY A 504 4.57 4.27 -1.43
CA GLY A 504 4.42 5.24 -2.51
C GLY A 504 5.74 5.78 -3.08
N VAL A 505 6.84 5.73 -2.33
CA VAL A 505 8.12 6.26 -2.79
C VAL A 505 8.67 5.46 -3.98
N ASP A 506 9.10 6.16 -5.01
CA ASP A 506 9.60 5.59 -6.25
C ASP A 506 11.00 4.99 -6.10
N ILE A 507 11.12 3.68 -6.31
CA ILE A 507 12.39 2.96 -6.13
C ILE A 507 12.76 2.18 -7.39
N THR A 508 14.00 2.39 -7.87
CA THR A 508 14.57 1.65 -9.01
C THR A 508 15.92 1.03 -8.66
N PHE A 509 16.45 0.22 -9.59
CA PHE A 509 17.81 -0.32 -9.43
C PHE A 509 18.85 0.77 -9.52
N ALA A 510 19.80 0.79 -8.57
CA ALA A 510 20.95 1.68 -8.62
C ALA A 510 22.01 1.16 -9.60
N THR A 511 22.51 2.06 -10.44
CA THR A 511 23.65 1.76 -11.32
C THR A 511 25.02 2.06 -10.69
N ASP A 512 25.02 2.73 -9.53
CA ASP A 512 26.24 3.05 -8.77
C ASP A 512 26.60 1.89 -7.83
N PRO A 513 27.77 1.26 -7.99
CA PRO A 513 28.16 0.13 -7.12
C PRO A 513 28.73 0.57 -5.77
N VAL A 514 28.96 1.88 -5.55
CA VAL A 514 29.61 2.37 -4.34
C VAL A 514 28.62 2.43 -3.19
N HIS A 515 28.76 1.54 -2.22
CA HIS A 515 27.95 1.46 -1.00
C HIS A 515 26.43 1.35 -1.19
N SER A 516 25.96 1.12 -2.42
CA SER A 516 24.55 0.89 -2.70
C SER A 516 24.09 -0.49 -2.21
N ASN A 517 22.85 -0.59 -1.73
CA ASN A 517 22.17 -1.87 -1.50
C ASN A 517 21.60 -2.49 -2.79
N GLY A 518 21.89 -1.88 -3.96
CA GLY A 518 21.35 -2.27 -5.27
C GLY A 518 20.17 -1.42 -5.73
N TYR A 519 19.66 -0.53 -4.88
CA TYR A 519 18.48 0.30 -5.13
C TYR A 519 18.78 1.78 -4.88
N LYS A 520 17.90 2.63 -5.38
CA LYS A 520 17.90 4.08 -5.18
C LYS A 520 16.45 4.58 -5.14
N VAL A 521 16.24 5.70 -4.46
CA VAL A 521 15.03 6.50 -4.62
C VAL A 521 15.20 7.35 -5.88
N SER A 522 14.20 7.30 -6.74
CA SER A 522 14.23 7.93 -8.08
C SER A 522 13.11 8.98 -8.18
N TRP A 523 13.27 9.88 -9.13
CA TRP A 523 12.24 10.88 -9.48
C TRP A 523 11.72 11.71 -8.33
N LEU A 524 12.56 11.95 -7.32
CA LEU A 524 12.18 12.81 -6.21
C LEU A 524 11.68 14.15 -6.75
N ALA A 525 10.43 14.46 -6.45
CA ALA A 525 9.81 15.73 -6.78
C ALA A 525 10.02 16.76 -5.65
N THR A 526 9.67 18.00 -5.90
CA THR A 526 9.71 19.08 -4.90
C THR A 526 8.69 18.79 -3.81
N ASP A 527 9.06 19.05 -2.55
CA ASP A 527 8.28 18.82 -1.32
C ASP A 527 8.08 17.35 -0.92
N GLU A 528 8.75 16.40 -1.59
CA GLU A 528 8.80 15.02 -1.12
C GLU A 528 9.81 14.84 0.00
N TRP A 529 9.51 13.91 0.90
CA TRP A 529 10.36 13.65 2.05
C TRP A 529 10.29 12.22 2.54
N MET A 530 11.33 11.80 3.25
CA MET A 530 11.44 10.47 3.85
C MET A 530 12.02 10.56 5.25
N LYS A 531 11.44 9.82 6.18
CA LYS A 531 11.89 9.75 7.56
C LYS A 531 12.73 8.50 7.82
N TYR A 532 13.78 8.65 8.61
CA TYR A 532 14.69 7.58 9.04
C TYR A 532 14.83 7.63 10.54
N THR A 533 14.36 6.61 11.24
CA THR A 533 14.64 6.48 12.68
C THR A 533 15.97 5.77 12.86
N VAL A 534 16.97 6.50 13.37
CA VAL A 534 18.35 6.04 13.53
C VAL A 534 18.77 6.06 14.99
N ASP A 535 19.72 5.18 15.39
CA ASP A 535 20.32 5.20 16.71
C ASP A 535 21.71 5.86 16.67
N VAL A 536 21.81 7.09 17.16
CA VAL A 536 23.06 7.85 17.22
C VAL A 536 23.90 7.37 18.39
N GLN A 537 25.00 6.69 18.10
CA GLN A 537 25.84 6.01 19.10
C GLN A 537 26.58 6.95 20.04
N SER A 538 26.81 8.19 19.65
CA SER A 538 27.41 9.25 20.46
C SER A 538 27.01 10.60 19.89
N GLY A 539 26.43 11.46 20.69
CA GLY A 539 26.04 12.82 20.28
C GLY A 539 27.25 13.70 19.94
N GLY A 540 27.10 14.55 18.91
CA GLY A 540 28.12 15.49 18.47
C GLY A 540 27.95 15.92 17.01
N LEU A 541 29.04 16.34 16.36
CA LEU A 541 29.03 16.79 14.98
C LEU A 541 29.29 15.65 14.01
N PHE A 542 28.52 15.62 12.94
CA PHE A 542 28.63 14.63 11.86
C PHE A 542 28.72 15.31 10.49
N ASP A 543 29.52 14.75 9.60
CA ASP A 543 29.43 15.04 8.18
C ASP A 543 28.49 14.01 7.55
N ILE A 544 27.50 14.50 6.79
CA ILE A 544 26.55 13.67 6.02
C ILE A 544 26.97 13.73 4.56
N ARG A 545 27.40 12.61 4.00
CA ARG A 545 27.74 12.48 2.59
C ARG A 545 26.59 11.82 1.84
N MET A 546 25.87 12.63 1.07
CA MET A 546 24.76 12.20 0.24
C MET A 546 25.27 11.70 -1.11
N ARG A 547 24.88 10.51 -1.52
CA ARG A 547 25.20 9.96 -2.83
C ARG A 547 24.01 10.16 -3.77
N VAL A 548 24.14 11.15 -4.68
CA VAL A 548 23.05 11.67 -5.51
C VAL A 548 23.38 11.65 -7.01
N SER A 549 22.35 11.59 -7.83
CA SER A 549 22.41 11.80 -9.29
C SER A 549 21.43 12.92 -9.63
N VAL A 550 21.94 14.06 -10.05
CA VAL A 550 21.16 15.27 -10.30
C VAL A 550 21.06 15.50 -11.82
N GLY A 551 19.82 15.59 -12.30
CA GLY A 551 19.49 15.63 -13.70
C GLY A 551 19.67 16.99 -14.38
N GLU A 552 18.60 17.62 -14.81
CA GLU A 552 18.61 18.84 -15.63
C GLU A 552 18.60 20.14 -14.82
N THR A 553 18.05 20.10 -13.60
CA THR A 553 18.00 21.24 -12.66
C THR A 553 18.75 20.92 -11.38
N PRO A 554 19.43 21.87 -10.74
CA PRO A 554 19.96 21.68 -9.40
C PRO A 554 18.82 21.34 -8.43
N GLY A 555 19.07 20.43 -7.48
CA GLY A 555 18.16 20.15 -6.39
C GLY A 555 18.47 21.01 -5.17
N LEU A 556 17.51 21.12 -4.25
CA LEU A 556 17.69 21.72 -2.93
C LEU A 556 17.20 20.75 -1.89
N VAL A 557 17.96 20.56 -0.82
CA VAL A 557 17.61 19.58 0.22
C VAL A 557 17.95 20.08 1.61
N HIS A 558 17.30 19.54 2.63
CA HIS A 558 17.73 19.68 4.01
C HIS A 558 17.37 18.44 4.85
N PHE A 559 17.92 18.37 6.06
CA PHE A 559 17.57 17.37 7.06
C PHE A 559 16.92 18.02 8.27
N GLU A 560 15.85 17.41 8.74
CA GLU A 560 15.14 17.84 9.96
C GLU A 560 15.13 16.74 11.03
N THR A 561 14.92 17.17 12.28
CA THR A 561 14.52 16.33 13.41
C THR A 561 13.26 16.92 14.04
N GLU A 562 12.72 16.29 15.10
CA GLU A 562 11.57 16.90 15.83
C GLU A 562 11.85 18.34 16.29
N GLY A 563 13.12 18.72 16.45
CA GLY A 563 13.51 20.07 16.87
C GLY A 563 13.60 21.09 15.71
N GLY A 564 13.41 20.68 14.47
CA GLY A 564 13.56 21.48 13.28
C GLY A 564 14.78 21.13 12.44
N ASP A 565 15.11 21.96 11.45
CA ASP A 565 16.26 21.79 10.56
C ASP A 565 17.59 21.65 11.31
N VAL A 566 18.39 20.67 10.89
CA VAL A 566 19.71 20.41 11.49
C VAL A 566 20.86 20.61 10.52
N SER A 567 20.60 20.79 9.24
CA SER A 567 21.62 20.85 8.16
C SER A 567 21.73 22.20 7.49
N GLY A 568 20.69 23.00 7.52
CA GLY A 568 20.51 24.12 6.60
C GLY A 568 20.19 23.62 5.18
N TYR A 569 19.83 24.53 4.31
CA TYR A 569 19.51 24.25 2.91
C TYR A 569 20.78 23.98 2.10
N VAL A 570 20.83 22.88 1.38
CA VAL A 570 22.00 22.40 0.64
C VAL A 570 21.63 22.25 -0.84
N GLU A 571 22.27 23.08 -1.69
CA GLU A 571 22.14 22.95 -3.13
C GLU A 571 22.83 21.67 -3.64
N LEU A 572 22.12 20.89 -4.45
CA LEU A 572 22.66 19.74 -5.16
C LEU A 572 23.02 20.15 -6.58
N PRO A 573 24.32 20.34 -6.90
CA PRO A 573 24.72 20.77 -8.22
C PRO A 573 24.50 19.67 -9.26
N LEU A 574 24.30 20.05 -10.51
CA LEU A 574 24.18 19.10 -11.62
C LEU A 574 25.34 18.10 -11.66
N SER A 575 25.03 16.83 -11.89
CA SER A 575 26.02 15.74 -11.94
C SER A 575 26.97 15.82 -13.14
N GLY A 576 26.80 16.78 -14.05
CA GLY A 576 27.66 17.04 -15.19
C GLY A 576 27.52 16.06 -16.36
N ILE A 577 26.98 14.89 -16.16
CA ILE A 577 26.61 13.90 -17.19
C ILE A 577 25.27 13.28 -16.80
N PRO A 578 24.34 13.05 -17.73
CA PRO A 578 23.07 12.39 -17.42
C PRO A 578 23.30 11.03 -16.74
N GLY A 579 22.62 10.81 -15.62
CA GLY A 579 22.77 9.59 -14.82
C GLY A 579 24.11 9.45 -14.10
N GLY A 580 24.92 10.53 -14.02
CA GLY A 580 26.18 10.54 -13.29
C GLY A 580 25.96 10.68 -11.80
N TRP A 581 26.70 9.90 -11.00
CA TRP A 581 26.66 9.96 -9.55
C TRP A 581 27.72 10.87 -8.97
N GLN A 582 27.35 11.66 -7.99
CA GLN A 582 28.26 12.52 -7.22
C GLN A 582 28.01 12.38 -5.72
N THR A 583 28.96 12.85 -4.92
CA THR A 583 28.79 12.93 -3.47
C THR A 583 28.77 14.41 -3.07
N VAL A 584 27.70 14.81 -2.41
CA VAL A 584 27.54 16.13 -1.79
C VAL A 584 27.64 15.96 -0.29
N THR A 585 28.41 16.82 0.37
CA THR A 585 28.64 16.72 1.82
C THR A 585 27.98 17.89 2.53
N VAL A 586 27.22 17.59 3.56
CA VAL A 586 26.78 18.54 4.58
C VAL A 586 27.72 18.38 5.77
N GLU A 587 28.42 19.45 6.12
CA GLU A 587 29.42 19.41 7.18
C GLU A 587 28.81 19.84 8.53
N ASP A 588 29.35 19.28 9.65
CA ASP A 588 29.10 19.75 10.99
C ASP A 588 27.63 19.70 11.48
N VAL A 589 26.85 18.73 11.01
CA VAL A 589 25.47 18.50 11.49
C VAL A 589 25.48 17.98 12.92
N TYR A 590 24.79 18.65 13.82
CA TYR A 590 24.67 18.23 15.21
C TYR A 590 23.53 17.22 15.40
N LEU A 591 23.87 16.04 15.93
CA LEU A 591 22.89 15.03 16.33
C LEU A 591 23.08 14.65 17.80
N GLU A 592 21.97 14.43 18.50
CA GLU A 592 21.95 13.98 19.89
C GLU A 592 22.17 12.47 19.99
N GLU A 593 22.71 11.99 21.14
CA GLU A 593 22.88 10.55 21.39
C GLU A 593 21.54 9.86 21.62
N GLY A 594 21.34 8.71 21.00
CA GLY A 594 20.14 7.86 21.13
C GLY A 594 19.28 7.84 19.88
N PRO A 595 18.02 7.40 20.00
CA PRO A 595 17.10 7.35 18.87
C PRO A 595 16.74 8.75 18.35
N VAL A 596 16.93 8.98 17.05
CA VAL A 596 16.62 10.24 16.36
C VAL A 596 15.77 9.92 15.15
N GLY A 597 14.63 10.59 15.00
CA GLY A 597 13.85 10.63 13.78
C GLY A 597 14.43 11.71 12.86
N LEU A 598 15.13 11.30 11.82
CA LEU A 598 15.74 12.19 10.84
C LEU A 598 14.88 12.21 9.57
N VAL A 599 14.46 13.38 9.12
CA VAL A 599 13.67 13.57 7.90
C VAL A 599 14.55 14.21 6.86
N PHE A 600 14.64 13.60 5.69
CA PHE A 600 15.27 14.14 4.50
C PHE A 600 14.21 14.75 3.60
N TRP A 601 14.37 16.02 3.27
CA TRP A 601 13.48 16.79 2.42
C TRP A 601 14.09 17.07 1.06
N ALA A 602 13.31 16.94 0.02
CA ALA A 602 13.59 17.44 -1.31
C ALA A 602 12.86 18.77 -1.52
N ASP A 603 13.45 19.87 -1.04
CA ASP A 603 12.88 21.24 -1.18
C ASP A 603 12.75 21.67 -2.65
N GLU A 604 13.68 21.23 -3.49
CA GLU A 604 13.61 21.26 -4.94
C GLU A 604 14.05 19.89 -5.49
N GLY A 605 13.13 19.21 -6.18
CA GLY A 605 13.32 17.85 -6.69
C GLY A 605 14.14 17.80 -8.00
N GLY A 606 14.00 16.71 -8.76
CA GLY A 606 14.69 16.48 -10.04
C GLY A 606 16.00 15.70 -9.89
N PHE A 607 16.14 14.94 -8.83
CA PHE A 607 17.33 14.14 -8.55
C PHE A 607 16.96 12.74 -8.03
N GLU A 608 17.98 11.91 -7.91
CA GLU A 608 17.91 10.57 -7.36
C GLU A 608 18.86 10.44 -6.19
N VAL A 609 18.55 9.63 -5.18
CA VAL A 609 19.43 9.40 -4.02
C VAL A 609 19.61 7.93 -3.73
N SER A 610 20.87 7.53 -3.46
CA SER A 610 21.23 6.15 -3.15
C SER A 610 21.34 5.92 -1.63
N HIS A 611 22.14 6.75 -0.96
CA HIS A 611 22.41 6.60 0.47
C HIS A 611 22.99 7.86 1.10
N PHE A 612 22.98 7.89 2.42
CA PHE A 612 23.59 8.87 3.30
C PHE A 612 24.68 8.19 4.13
N ASP A 613 25.93 8.69 4.08
CA ASP A 613 27.05 8.17 4.88
C ASP A 613 27.39 9.18 5.97
N PHE A 614 27.07 8.84 7.21
CA PHE A 614 27.26 9.65 8.40
C PHE A 614 28.61 9.36 9.01
N SER A 615 29.46 10.38 9.09
CA SER A 615 30.80 10.29 9.67
C SER A 615 30.92 11.21 10.87
N PHE A 616 31.30 10.68 12.04
CA PHE A 616 31.58 11.52 13.21
C PHE A 616 32.83 12.36 13.00
N THR A 617 32.75 13.69 13.17
CA THR A 617 33.85 14.62 12.94
C THR A 617 34.94 14.58 14.01
N GLY A 618 34.64 13.98 15.17
CA GLY A 618 35.48 13.94 16.36
C GLY A 618 35.10 14.98 17.41
N THR A 619 34.08 15.82 17.15
CA THR A 619 33.60 16.83 18.11
C THR A 619 32.39 16.29 18.88
N PRO A 620 32.54 15.89 20.16
CA PRO A 620 31.43 15.40 20.96
C PRO A 620 30.46 16.51 21.35
N ALA A 621 29.21 16.17 21.69
CA ALA A 621 28.16 17.12 22.03
C ALA A 621 28.54 18.17 23.09
N ALA A 622 29.39 17.80 24.06
CA ALA A 622 29.84 18.70 25.12
C ALA A 622 30.77 19.83 24.64
N ASP A 623 31.40 19.63 23.47
CA ASP A 623 32.35 20.58 22.89
C ASP A 623 31.74 21.33 21.68
N VAL A 624 30.47 21.14 21.40
CA VAL A 624 29.73 21.86 20.35
C VAL A 624 29.15 23.13 20.93
N ASP A 625 29.45 24.28 20.33
CA ASP A 625 28.83 25.56 20.71
C ASP A 625 27.37 25.63 20.21
N LEU A 626 26.56 26.48 20.85
CA LEU A 626 25.23 26.81 20.35
C LEU A 626 25.36 27.74 19.15
N ASN A 627 24.94 27.29 17.97
CA ASN A 627 25.05 28.01 16.71
C ASN A 627 23.71 28.08 15.98
N MET A 628 23.57 29.09 15.15
CA MET A 628 22.50 29.15 14.17
C MET A 628 22.79 28.14 13.04
N VAL A 629 21.78 27.35 12.67
CA VAL A 629 21.80 26.45 11.53
C VAL A 629 21.35 27.22 10.28
N ASN A 630 20.15 27.80 10.36
CA ASN A 630 19.61 28.64 9.29
C ASN A 630 18.68 29.74 9.84
N ALA A 631 18.25 30.62 8.94
CA ALA A 631 17.12 31.48 9.15
C ALA A 631 16.26 31.53 7.91
N LYS A 632 14.91 31.53 8.07
CA LYS A 632 13.97 31.61 6.94
C LYS A 632 12.78 32.52 7.25
N THR A 633 12.15 33.07 6.23
CA THR A 633 10.88 33.77 6.38
C THR A 633 9.76 32.76 6.63
N LEU A 634 8.89 33.05 7.63
CA LEU A 634 7.63 32.32 7.85
C LEU A 634 6.43 33.05 7.23
N GLY A 635 6.65 34.29 6.83
CA GLY A 635 5.65 35.17 6.27
C GLY A 635 6.19 36.59 6.12
N PRO A 636 5.41 37.51 5.57
CA PRO A 636 5.88 38.85 5.28
C PRO A 636 6.38 39.65 6.50
N GLN A 637 6.08 39.21 7.70
CA GLN A 637 6.44 39.91 8.97
C GLN A 637 7.06 38.99 10.01
N GLN A 638 7.50 37.77 9.61
CA GLN A 638 8.12 36.83 10.55
C GLN A 638 9.33 36.13 9.92
N VAL A 639 10.36 35.93 10.74
CA VAL A 639 11.56 35.15 10.40
C VAL A 639 11.80 34.12 11.49
N ALA A 640 11.92 32.85 11.12
CA ALA A 640 12.39 31.79 11.98
C ALA A 640 13.91 31.72 11.97
N VAL A 641 14.50 31.48 13.13
CA VAL A 641 15.94 31.26 13.34
C VAL A 641 16.09 29.89 13.99
N THR A 642 16.61 28.93 13.27
CA THR A 642 16.82 27.56 13.75
C THR A 642 18.25 27.41 14.29
N LEU A 643 18.35 26.79 15.46
CA LEU A 643 19.60 26.54 16.15
C LEU A 643 19.95 25.06 16.17
N ASN A 644 21.22 24.75 16.28
CA ASN A 644 21.72 23.37 16.31
C ASN A 644 21.36 22.61 17.60
N LYS A 645 21.00 23.29 18.68
CA LYS A 645 20.66 22.71 19.98
C LYS A 645 19.39 23.34 20.57
N PRO A 646 18.72 22.65 21.51
CA PRO A 646 17.54 23.17 22.16
C PRO A 646 17.77 24.48 22.92
N LEU A 647 16.73 25.31 22.98
CA LEU A 647 16.72 26.60 23.69
C LEU A 647 16.48 26.43 25.17
N GLN A 648 17.16 27.25 25.96
CA GLN A 648 16.80 27.46 27.39
C GLN A 648 15.50 28.24 27.49
N LEU A 649 14.46 27.63 28.03
CA LEU A 649 13.18 28.30 28.28
C LEU A 649 12.99 28.71 29.74
N PRO A 650 12.25 29.80 30.05
CA PRO A 650 11.65 30.72 29.08
C PRO A 650 12.70 31.60 28.39
N LEU A 651 12.47 31.92 27.14
CA LEU A 651 13.33 32.80 26.37
C LEU A 651 13.26 34.21 26.96
N LEU A 652 14.41 34.85 27.16
CA LEU A 652 14.47 36.25 27.61
C LEU A 652 14.24 37.16 26.41
N ASP A 653 13.38 38.17 26.58
CA ASP A 653 13.15 39.14 25.49
C ASP A 653 14.40 40.00 25.32
N ALA A 654 15.07 39.83 24.24
CA ALA A 654 16.29 40.50 23.83
C ALA A 654 16.35 40.61 22.30
N VAL A 655 15.26 41.02 21.72
CA VAL A 655 15.14 41.22 20.26
C VAL A 655 16.15 42.24 19.74
N GLU A 656 16.64 43.17 20.59
CA GLU A 656 17.69 44.14 20.28
C GLU A 656 19.07 43.53 20.00
N ASP A 657 19.30 42.28 20.40
CA ASP A 657 20.54 41.54 20.10
C ASP A 657 20.57 41.05 18.65
N PHE A 658 19.40 41.03 17.96
CA PHE A 658 19.27 40.70 16.57
C PHE A 658 19.16 41.95 15.69
N THR A 659 19.65 41.87 14.47
CA THR A 659 19.47 42.87 13.43
C THR A 659 19.21 42.22 12.11
N LEU A 660 18.00 42.41 11.58
CA LEU A 660 17.58 41.93 10.25
C LEU A 660 17.77 43.08 9.23
N TYR A 661 18.31 42.74 8.07
CA TYR A 661 18.48 43.66 6.96
C TYR A 661 17.74 43.16 5.71
N ALA A 662 17.10 44.05 4.99
CA ALA A 662 16.58 43.84 3.64
C ALA A 662 17.37 44.78 2.70
N ASP A 663 18.04 44.23 1.68
CA ASP A 663 18.88 44.94 0.71
C ASP A 663 19.91 45.91 1.39
N GLY A 664 20.46 45.42 2.52
CA GLY A 664 21.41 46.16 3.34
C GLY A 664 20.77 47.28 4.21
N THR A 665 19.45 47.44 4.22
CA THR A 665 18.70 48.38 5.07
C THR A 665 18.14 47.65 6.32
N PRO A 666 18.38 48.11 7.53
CA PRO A 666 17.87 47.43 8.72
C PRO A 666 16.36 47.54 8.84
N LEU A 667 15.70 46.42 9.14
CA LEU A 667 14.27 46.30 9.46
C LEU A 667 14.07 46.41 10.99
N THR A 668 12.87 46.81 11.40
CA THR A 668 12.51 46.93 12.82
C THR A 668 11.97 45.61 13.36
N LEU A 669 12.71 44.98 14.25
CA LEU A 669 12.22 43.82 14.99
C LEU A 669 11.36 44.26 16.15
N LEU A 670 10.19 43.64 16.33
CA LEU A 670 9.18 43.99 17.34
C LEU A 670 9.26 43.08 18.58
N ALA A 671 9.43 41.78 18.38
CA ALA A 671 9.47 40.77 19.40
C ALA A 671 10.26 39.56 18.97
N MET A 672 10.67 38.73 19.92
CA MET A 672 11.16 37.38 19.67
C MET A 672 10.48 36.40 20.62
N GLN A 673 10.18 35.22 20.13
CA GLN A 673 9.55 34.17 20.89
C GLN A 673 10.11 32.80 20.48
N ALA A 674 10.07 31.83 21.39
CA ALA A 674 10.38 30.44 21.03
C ALA A 674 9.19 29.85 20.29
N ASP A 675 9.47 29.05 19.30
CA ASP A 675 8.42 28.25 18.64
C ASP A 675 7.83 27.27 19.66
N PRO A 676 6.50 27.16 19.78
CA PRO A 676 5.87 26.25 20.73
C PRO A 676 6.02 24.77 20.38
N GLU A 677 6.31 24.43 19.15
CA GLU A 677 6.38 23.07 18.62
C GLU A 677 7.82 22.61 18.32
N ALA A 678 8.77 23.57 18.18
CA ALA A 678 10.17 23.30 17.87
C ALA A 678 11.10 23.92 18.94
N ASP A 679 11.74 23.10 19.75
CA ASP A 679 12.51 23.52 20.95
C ASP A 679 13.83 24.22 20.63
N ARG A 680 14.20 24.34 19.38
CA ARG A 680 15.42 25.01 18.88
C ARG A 680 15.16 26.16 17.90
N VAL A 681 13.89 26.58 17.77
CA VAL A 681 13.49 27.65 16.84
C VAL A 681 13.07 28.92 17.58
N ILE A 682 13.59 30.06 17.11
CA ILE A 682 13.21 31.39 17.53
C ILE A 682 12.45 32.06 16.40
N VAL A 683 11.29 32.62 16.69
CA VAL A 683 10.51 33.44 15.76
C VAL A 683 10.71 34.91 16.08
N LEU A 684 11.14 35.70 15.08
CA LEU A 684 11.31 37.14 15.13
C LEU A 684 10.15 37.82 14.41
N ASP A 685 9.40 38.68 15.11
CA ASP A 685 8.35 39.52 14.52
C ASP A 685 8.95 40.79 13.92
N VAL A 686 8.60 41.11 12.68
CA VAL A 686 9.13 42.22 11.90
C VAL A 686 8.02 43.25 11.68
N GLN A 687 8.32 44.54 11.86
CA GLN A 687 7.35 45.60 11.68
C GLN A 687 7.05 45.89 10.21
N GLU A 688 8.08 45.94 9.38
CA GLU A 688 7.99 46.20 7.94
C GLU A 688 7.61 44.93 7.23
N GLY A 689 6.80 45.00 6.18
CA GLY A 689 6.52 43.86 5.31
C GLY A 689 7.73 43.53 4.45
N MET A 690 8.15 42.28 4.51
CA MET A 690 9.14 41.71 3.58
C MET A 690 8.44 41.18 2.34
N ASP A 691 9.14 41.10 1.22
CA ASP A 691 8.67 40.49 -0.03
C ASP A 691 9.75 39.60 -0.66
N ALA A 692 9.35 38.82 -1.63
CA ALA A 692 10.19 37.84 -2.30
C ALA A 692 11.41 38.41 -3.03
N THR A 693 11.45 39.73 -3.30
CA THR A 693 12.53 40.36 -4.04
C THR A 693 13.66 40.85 -3.16
N MET A 694 13.50 40.81 -1.84
CA MET A 694 14.45 41.34 -0.86
C MET A 694 15.56 40.34 -0.58
N GLU A 695 16.83 40.77 -0.66
CA GLU A 695 17.95 40.03 -0.06
C GLU A 695 17.93 40.24 1.46
N LEU A 696 17.61 39.18 2.21
CA LEU A 696 17.52 39.24 3.66
C LEU A 696 18.79 38.71 4.32
N THR A 697 19.30 39.44 5.29
CA THR A 697 20.42 38.98 6.12
C THR A 697 20.18 39.29 7.60
N LEU A 698 20.59 38.34 8.46
CA LEU A 698 20.43 38.46 9.89
C LEU A 698 21.78 38.49 10.61
N SER A 699 21.89 39.30 11.65
CA SER A 699 23.05 39.36 12.55
C SER A 699 22.60 39.20 13.97
N TYR A 700 23.40 38.55 14.80
CA TYR A 700 23.22 38.41 16.25
C TYR A 700 24.50 38.76 16.99
N ASN A 701 24.40 39.59 18.04
CA ASN A 701 25.52 39.99 18.90
C ASN A 701 25.05 40.20 20.34
N GLY A 702 24.61 39.12 20.95
CA GLY A 702 24.09 39.12 22.33
C GLY A 702 24.65 37.97 23.18
N ASN A 703 24.13 37.84 24.38
CA ASN A 703 24.39 36.73 25.29
C ASN A 703 23.12 36.31 26.07
N THR A 704 21.97 36.52 25.43
CA THR A 704 20.66 36.28 26.01
C THR A 704 20.02 34.98 25.53
N VAL A 705 20.36 34.54 24.33
CA VAL A 705 19.96 33.25 23.80
C VAL A 705 20.94 32.19 24.26
N MET A 706 20.47 31.21 25.01
CA MET A 706 21.30 30.16 25.62
C MET A 706 20.69 28.76 25.43
N GLU A 707 21.57 27.75 25.46
CA GLU A 707 21.17 26.35 25.63
C GLU A 707 20.90 26.01 27.12
N PRO A 708 20.18 24.92 27.45
CA PRO A 708 19.92 24.49 28.83
C PRO A 708 21.20 24.24 29.66
N GLY A 709 22.31 23.98 29.02
CA GLY A 709 23.63 23.82 29.63
C GLY A 709 24.34 25.12 30.01
N GLY A 710 23.81 26.29 29.57
CA GLY A 710 24.36 27.62 29.83
C GLY A 710 25.40 28.10 28.82
N GLY A 711 25.49 27.47 27.66
CA GLY A 711 26.23 27.98 26.49
C GLY A 711 25.45 29.09 25.81
N ASP A 712 26.11 30.22 25.50
CA ASP A 712 25.49 31.34 24.78
C ASP A 712 25.48 31.07 23.27
N LEU A 713 24.45 31.58 22.55
CA LEU A 713 24.44 31.55 21.10
C LEU A 713 25.66 32.32 20.55
N ALA A 714 26.43 31.67 19.70
CA ALA A 714 27.59 32.29 19.04
C ALA A 714 27.16 33.49 18.18
N ALA A 715 27.89 34.59 18.27
CA ALA A 715 27.61 35.78 17.46
C ALA A 715 27.85 35.50 15.96
N PHE A 716 26.93 35.97 15.12
CA PHE A 716 27.07 35.89 13.66
C PHE A 716 26.73 37.24 13.01
N VAL A 717 27.22 37.45 11.79
CA VAL A 717 27.07 38.73 11.09
C VAL A 717 26.66 38.46 9.65
N ASN A 718 25.58 39.10 9.21
CA ASN A 718 25.05 39.03 7.86
C ASN A 718 24.87 37.57 7.35
N ALA A 719 24.40 36.72 8.22
CA ALA A 719 23.96 35.40 7.81
C ALA A 719 22.76 35.52 6.87
N GLU A 720 22.74 34.75 5.83
CA GLU A 720 21.66 34.73 4.85
C GLU A 720 20.36 34.24 5.51
N VAL A 721 19.25 34.89 5.16
CA VAL A 721 17.91 34.44 5.53
C VAL A 721 17.24 33.89 4.27
N PHE A 722 16.92 32.63 4.27
CA PHE A 722 16.21 32.01 3.15
C PHE A 722 14.84 32.68 3.01
N ASN A 723 14.66 33.40 1.88
CA ASN A 723 13.45 34.15 1.64
C ASN A 723 12.43 33.31 0.87
N ASP A 724 11.60 32.61 1.64
CA ASP A 724 10.55 31.71 1.17
C ASP A 724 9.23 32.43 0.83
N LEU A 725 9.24 33.75 0.75
CA LEU A 725 8.05 34.55 0.44
C LEU A 725 7.62 34.43 -1.02
N ASP A 726 8.42 33.85 -1.88
CA ASP A 726 8.09 33.55 -3.26
C ASP A 726 7.67 32.08 -3.46
N PHE A 727 7.29 31.37 -2.39
CA PHE A 727 6.74 30.04 -2.54
C PHE A 727 5.64 30.05 -3.60
N ARG A 728 5.78 29.14 -4.57
CA ARG A 728 4.88 29.00 -5.70
C ARG A 728 4.50 27.54 -5.86
N PHE A 729 3.21 27.25 -5.79
CA PHE A 729 2.73 25.92 -6.09
C PHE A 729 3.10 25.52 -7.50
N ALA A 730 3.68 24.34 -7.65
CA ALA A 730 3.96 23.77 -8.96
C ALA A 730 2.65 23.37 -9.65
N ILE A 731 2.51 23.65 -10.95
CA ILE A 731 1.48 23.12 -11.81
C ILE A 731 2.16 22.38 -12.98
N PRO A 732 1.92 21.07 -13.22
CA PRO A 732 0.94 20.21 -12.56
C PRO A 732 1.25 20.00 -11.08
N GLY A 733 0.19 19.79 -10.28
CA GLY A 733 0.30 19.57 -8.84
C GLY A 733 -0.96 19.94 -8.08
N TRP A 734 -0.84 19.86 -6.77
CA TRP A 734 -1.91 19.98 -5.79
C TRP A 734 -1.81 21.30 -5.02
N ILE A 735 -2.92 21.89 -4.66
CA ILE A 735 -3.00 23.13 -3.87
C ILE A 735 -4.14 22.98 -2.87
N GLU A 736 -3.84 22.99 -1.58
CA GLU A 736 -4.85 23.07 -0.54
C GLU A 736 -5.53 24.46 -0.56
N ALA A 737 -6.84 24.49 -0.45
CA ALA A 737 -7.59 25.74 -0.64
C ALA A 737 -7.32 26.78 0.45
N GLU A 738 -6.91 26.34 1.63
CA GLU A 738 -6.52 27.20 2.74
C GLU A 738 -5.13 27.83 2.62
N GLU A 739 -4.28 27.37 1.69
CA GLU A 739 -2.91 27.85 1.52
C GLU A 739 -2.80 29.05 0.56
N PHE A 740 -3.81 29.89 0.55
CA PHE A 740 -3.82 31.10 -0.26
C PHE A 740 -2.76 32.12 0.20
N SER A 741 -2.07 32.75 -0.74
CA SER A 741 -1.17 33.88 -0.49
C SER A 741 -1.91 35.18 -0.12
N GLN A 742 -3.14 35.38 -0.66
CA GLN A 742 -4.05 36.47 -0.34
C GLN A 742 -5.51 36.02 -0.46
N GLN A 743 -6.38 36.61 0.36
CA GLN A 743 -7.80 36.30 0.31
C GLN A 743 -8.68 37.51 0.66
N THR A 744 -9.94 37.42 0.26
CA THR A 744 -10.98 38.37 0.66
C THR A 744 -12.27 37.60 0.89
N GLY A 745 -12.81 37.67 2.09
CA GLY A 745 -14.15 37.22 2.44
C GLY A 745 -14.26 35.79 2.95
N VAL A 746 -13.20 34.99 2.93
CA VAL A 746 -13.25 33.58 3.29
C VAL A 746 -12.87 33.31 4.77
N GLU A 747 -13.43 32.24 5.33
CA GLU A 747 -13.07 31.72 6.68
C GLU A 747 -12.66 30.25 6.58
N LEU A 748 -11.85 29.78 7.51
CA LEU A 748 -11.35 28.39 7.58
C LEU A 748 -12.13 27.60 8.61
N GLU A 749 -12.40 26.34 8.30
CA GLU A 749 -12.95 25.37 9.26
C GLU A 749 -12.27 24.02 9.12
N ALA A 750 -12.38 23.16 10.15
CA ALA A 750 -11.83 21.81 10.08
C ALA A 750 -12.57 20.96 9.06
N THR A 751 -11.83 20.29 8.18
CA THR A 751 -12.42 19.35 7.20
C THR A 751 -12.63 17.96 7.79
N SER A 752 -13.65 17.25 7.27
CA SER A 752 -13.83 15.81 7.47
C SER A 752 -13.46 15.00 6.22
N ASP A 753 -12.87 15.65 5.22
CA ASP A 753 -12.38 14.96 4.03
C ASP A 753 -11.14 14.11 4.35
N ASN A 754 -10.82 13.19 3.46
CA ASN A 754 -9.64 12.35 3.63
C ASN A 754 -8.35 13.22 3.65
N GLY A 755 -7.48 12.94 4.59
CA GLY A 755 -6.27 13.73 4.84
C GLY A 755 -6.38 14.68 6.03
N GLY A 756 -7.59 15.04 6.48
CA GLY A 756 -7.79 15.96 7.59
C GLY A 756 -7.41 17.41 7.23
N GLY A 757 -6.99 18.22 8.21
CA GLY A 757 -6.61 19.62 7.99
C GLY A 757 -7.79 20.58 8.07
N GLN A 758 -7.76 21.61 7.23
CA GLN A 758 -8.79 22.65 7.15
C GLN A 758 -9.39 22.67 5.75
N ASN A 759 -10.49 23.36 5.60
CA ASN A 759 -11.08 23.73 4.33
C ASN A 759 -11.55 25.18 4.36
N VAL A 760 -11.65 25.77 3.21
CA VAL A 760 -12.25 27.10 3.07
C VAL A 760 -13.76 26.97 3.11
N GLY A 761 -14.40 27.72 4.01
CA GLY A 761 -15.85 27.73 4.19
C GLY A 761 -16.42 29.13 4.25
N PHE A 762 -17.72 29.24 4.57
CA PHE A 762 -18.47 30.51 4.73
C PHE A 762 -18.38 31.44 3.51
N LEU A 763 -18.24 30.88 2.33
CA LEU A 763 -18.05 31.60 1.09
C LEU A 763 -19.31 32.38 0.69
N ASP A 764 -19.10 33.63 0.25
CA ASP A 764 -20.10 34.47 -0.39
C ASP A 764 -19.70 34.79 -1.84
N ALA A 765 -20.68 35.09 -2.70
CA ALA A 765 -20.41 35.49 -4.09
C ALA A 765 -19.58 36.79 -4.13
N GLY A 766 -18.43 36.73 -4.78
CA GLY A 766 -17.45 37.81 -4.86
C GLY A 766 -16.23 37.63 -3.99
N ASP A 767 -16.18 36.57 -3.16
CA ASP A 767 -14.97 36.22 -2.40
C ASP A 767 -13.86 35.74 -3.33
N VAL A 768 -12.62 36.01 -2.95
CA VAL A 768 -11.43 35.78 -3.78
C VAL A 768 -10.33 35.13 -2.96
N MET A 769 -9.71 34.13 -3.53
CA MET A 769 -8.46 33.52 -3.05
C MET A 769 -7.39 33.63 -4.15
N GLU A 770 -6.16 33.95 -3.77
CA GLU A 770 -5.03 34.08 -4.71
C GLU A 770 -3.89 33.16 -4.24
N TYR A 771 -3.34 32.39 -5.19
CA TYR A 771 -2.22 31.47 -4.98
C TYR A 771 -1.10 31.84 -5.96
N LYS A 772 0.15 31.86 -5.51
CA LYS A 772 1.27 31.98 -6.41
C LYS A 772 1.56 30.62 -7.03
N VAL A 773 1.67 30.54 -8.34
CA VAL A 773 1.86 29.28 -9.07
C VAL A 773 2.96 29.38 -10.10
N ASN A 774 3.66 28.25 -10.31
CA ASN A 774 4.62 28.06 -11.39
C ASN A 774 4.11 26.95 -12.32
N VAL A 775 3.61 27.31 -13.49
CA VAL A 775 3.16 26.37 -14.51
C VAL A 775 4.38 25.89 -15.30
N ARG A 776 4.74 24.63 -15.13
CA ARG A 776 5.96 24.04 -15.69
C ARG A 776 5.85 23.75 -17.19
N TYR A 777 4.67 23.37 -17.66
CA TYR A 777 4.46 22.93 -19.05
C TYR A 777 3.30 23.69 -19.68
N SER A 778 3.45 24.08 -20.97
CA SER A 778 2.32 24.58 -21.75
C SER A 778 1.53 23.42 -22.32
N GLY A 779 0.19 23.42 -22.18
CA GLY A 779 -0.66 22.36 -22.72
C GLY A 779 -2.03 22.30 -22.07
N ASP A 780 -2.67 21.16 -22.24
CA ASP A 780 -4.00 20.89 -21.69
C ASP A 780 -3.91 20.26 -20.30
N TYR A 781 -4.70 20.78 -19.38
CA TYR A 781 -4.80 20.31 -18.00
C TYR A 781 -6.23 19.93 -17.64
N ASP A 782 -6.43 18.88 -16.87
CA ASP A 782 -7.64 18.65 -16.10
C ASP A 782 -7.51 19.34 -14.74
N VAL A 783 -8.38 20.30 -14.48
CA VAL A 783 -8.47 20.97 -13.18
C VAL A 783 -9.55 20.29 -12.36
N ASN A 784 -9.14 19.64 -11.30
CA ASN A 784 -9.98 18.99 -10.32
C ASN A 784 -10.21 19.92 -9.14
N ILE A 785 -11.47 20.03 -8.67
CA ILE A 785 -11.85 20.90 -7.56
C ILE A 785 -12.67 20.10 -6.57
N ARG A 786 -12.24 20.04 -5.33
CA ARG A 786 -12.86 19.29 -4.25
C ARG A 786 -13.78 20.17 -3.42
N THR A 787 -15.09 19.90 -3.45
CA THR A 787 -16.10 20.75 -2.78
C THR A 787 -17.15 19.94 -2.04
N ALA A 788 -17.77 20.58 -1.03
CA ALA A 788 -18.91 20.06 -0.30
C ALA A 788 -20.01 21.12 -0.15
N SER A 789 -21.27 20.77 -0.42
CA SER A 789 -22.38 21.73 -0.35
C SER A 789 -23.77 21.07 -0.27
N GLU A 790 -24.73 21.74 0.35
CA GLU A 790 -26.14 21.37 0.26
C GLU A 790 -26.82 21.91 -1.02
N GLU A 791 -26.26 22.94 -1.65
CA GLU A 791 -26.79 23.60 -2.85
C GLU A 791 -25.72 23.64 -3.95
N SER A 792 -26.10 23.82 -5.20
CA SER A 792 -25.16 24.02 -6.30
C SER A 792 -24.46 25.38 -6.17
N GLY A 793 -23.17 25.42 -6.50
CA GLY A 793 -22.37 26.63 -6.52
C GLY A 793 -21.61 26.81 -7.82
N ALA A 794 -20.82 27.89 -7.90
CA ALA A 794 -19.93 28.14 -9.03
C ALA A 794 -18.73 28.98 -8.59
N LEU A 795 -17.57 28.67 -9.18
CA LEU A 795 -16.39 29.56 -9.09
C LEU A 795 -15.79 29.77 -10.47
N SER A 796 -14.97 30.78 -10.61
CA SER A 796 -14.13 31.00 -11.80
C SER A 796 -12.67 31.07 -11.41
N MET A 797 -11.81 30.61 -12.30
CA MET A 797 -10.35 30.71 -12.16
C MET A 797 -9.77 31.56 -13.27
N GLU A 798 -8.73 32.32 -12.92
CA GLU A 798 -7.92 33.11 -13.86
C GLU A 798 -6.46 33.12 -13.41
N LEU A 799 -5.56 33.13 -14.38
CA LEU A 799 -4.13 33.30 -14.16
C LEU A 799 -3.75 34.74 -14.44
N VAL A 800 -3.10 35.38 -13.51
CA VAL A 800 -2.60 36.75 -13.64
C VAL A 800 -1.07 36.69 -13.75
N GLY A 801 -0.54 37.01 -14.93
CA GLY A 801 0.89 37.07 -15.17
C GLY A 801 1.54 38.24 -14.43
N GLU A 802 2.86 38.18 -14.25
CA GLU A 802 3.65 39.24 -13.61
C GLU A 802 3.55 40.59 -14.36
N ASP A 803 3.23 40.55 -15.65
CA ASP A 803 2.95 41.71 -16.49
C ASP A 803 1.54 42.30 -16.34
N GLY A 804 0.71 41.67 -15.49
CA GLY A 804 -0.69 42.02 -15.24
C GLY A 804 -1.67 41.51 -16.32
N GLN A 805 -1.22 40.68 -17.27
CA GLN A 805 -2.12 40.02 -18.21
C GLN A 805 -2.98 38.97 -17.46
N VAL A 806 -4.25 38.90 -17.83
CA VAL A 806 -5.20 37.96 -17.21
C VAL A 806 -5.65 36.94 -18.24
N THR A 807 -5.43 35.68 -17.96
CA THR A 807 -5.90 34.53 -18.74
C THR A 807 -6.98 33.80 -17.94
N GLY A 808 -8.23 33.82 -18.43
CA GLY A 808 -9.34 33.15 -17.77
C GLY A 808 -9.33 31.65 -18.05
N LEU A 809 -9.30 30.81 -17.01
CA LEU A 809 -9.45 29.37 -17.12
C LEU A 809 -10.93 28.93 -17.21
N GLY A 810 -11.84 29.84 -16.88
CA GLY A 810 -13.28 29.69 -17.09
C GLY A 810 -14.08 29.50 -15.81
N ASN A 811 -15.37 29.20 -15.97
CA ASN A 811 -16.32 29.00 -14.86
C ASN A 811 -16.52 27.52 -14.60
N PHE A 812 -16.39 27.12 -13.35
CA PHE A 812 -16.61 25.76 -12.86
C PHE A 812 -17.96 25.70 -12.16
N GLN A 813 -18.83 24.80 -12.59
CA GLN A 813 -20.11 24.56 -11.98
C GLN A 813 -20.01 23.42 -10.98
N LEU A 814 -20.35 23.68 -9.74
CA LEU A 814 -20.23 22.77 -8.62
C LEU A 814 -21.60 22.18 -8.30
N ALA A 815 -21.72 20.88 -8.29
CA ALA A 815 -22.98 20.22 -7.96
C ALA A 815 -23.19 20.18 -6.44
N ALA A 816 -24.45 20.19 -5.99
CA ALA A 816 -24.77 19.90 -4.61
C ALA A 816 -24.34 18.47 -4.25
N THR A 817 -23.62 18.31 -3.16
CA THR A 817 -23.11 17.02 -2.67
C THR A 817 -23.97 16.39 -1.59
N GLY A 818 -24.88 17.17 -1.00
CA GLY A 818 -25.85 16.73 0.01
C GLY A 818 -25.43 17.00 1.45
N GLY A 819 -24.35 17.73 1.68
CA GLY A 819 -23.92 18.15 3.00
C GLY A 819 -22.64 18.96 2.97
N TRP A 820 -22.41 19.77 4.03
CA TRP A 820 -21.27 20.69 4.16
C TRP A 820 -19.92 19.99 4.34
N GLN A 821 -19.93 18.72 4.65
CA GLN A 821 -18.75 17.86 4.80
C GLN A 821 -18.95 16.54 4.01
N THR A 822 -19.78 16.58 2.97
CA THR A 822 -19.95 15.50 1.99
C THR A 822 -19.23 15.92 0.72
N TRP A 823 -18.05 15.38 0.49
CA TRP A 823 -17.11 15.87 -0.49
C TRP A 823 -17.29 15.23 -1.87
N SER A 824 -17.11 16.00 -2.93
CA SER A 824 -17.14 15.54 -4.33
C SER A 824 -16.19 16.38 -5.17
N THR A 825 -15.54 15.76 -6.14
CA THR A 825 -14.63 16.42 -7.07
C THR A 825 -15.34 16.74 -8.37
N SER A 826 -15.10 17.94 -8.89
CA SER A 826 -15.58 18.41 -10.19
C SER A 826 -14.38 18.68 -11.08
N THR A 827 -14.33 18.11 -12.28
CA THR A 827 -13.22 18.21 -13.22
C THR A 827 -13.58 19.08 -14.42
N ARG A 828 -12.62 19.89 -14.90
CA ARG A 828 -12.73 20.64 -16.14
C ARG A 828 -11.38 20.74 -16.84
N GLU A 829 -11.40 20.52 -18.15
CA GLU A 829 -10.25 20.72 -19.02
C GLU A 829 -10.01 22.22 -19.29
N VAL A 830 -8.73 22.63 -19.17
CA VAL A 830 -8.25 23.98 -19.47
C VAL A 830 -6.92 23.90 -20.22
N ASN A 831 -6.62 24.92 -21.03
CA ASN A 831 -5.30 25.03 -21.67
C ASN A 831 -4.52 26.15 -20.98
N ILE A 832 -3.29 25.88 -20.56
CA ILE A 832 -2.44 26.80 -19.79
C ILE A 832 -1.07 26.89 -20.46
N ASP A 833 -0.53 28.09 -20.57
CA ASP A 833 0.87 28.30 -21.01
C ASP A 833 1.81 28.21 -19.80
N ALA A 834 3.01 27.62 -20.00
CA ALA A 834 4.06 27.61 -19.00
C ALA A 834 4.45 29.02 -18.57
N GLY A 835 4.67 29.24 -17.28
CA GLY A 835 5.02 30.54 -16.77
C GLY A 835 4.66 30.73 -15.29
N ILE A 836 5.02 31.89 -14.78
CA ILE A 836 4.78 32.27 -13.40
C ILE A 836 3.54 33.13 -13.32
N TYR A 837 2.59 32.73 -12.46
CA TYR A 837 1.30 33.41 -12.36
C TYR A 837 0.85 33.54 -10.90
N THR A 838 -0.16 34.43 -10.72
CA THR A 838 -1.07 34.34 -9.58
C THR A 838 -2.36 33.66 -10.07
N LEU A 839 -2.63 32.46 -9.57
CA LEU A 839 -3.93 31.80 -9.74
C LEU A 839 -4.93 32.53 -8.86
N ARG A 840 -5.96 33.11 -9.47
CA ARG A 840 -7.03 33.78 -8.76
C ARG A 840 -8.32 32.96 -8.89
N VAL A 841 -8.88 32.58 -7.77
CA VAL A 841 -10.13 31.83 -7.65
C VAL A 841 -11.19 32.78 -7.11
N ILE A 842 -12.28 32.94 -7.84
CA ILE A 842 -13.35 33.89 -7.54
C ILE A 842 -14.67 33.15 -7.39
N VAL A 843 -15.29 33.26 -6.24
CA VAL A 843 -16.61 32.66 -5.98
C VAL A 843 -17.67 33.41 -6.78
N GLN A 844 -18.40 32.68 -7.65
CA GLN A 844 -19.44 33.25 -8.50
C GLN A 844 -20.87 33.04 -7.93
N GLU A 845 -21.11 31.84 -7.43
CA GLU A 845 -22.34 31.44 -6.74
C GLU A 845 -22.00 30.60 -5.52
N ALA A 846 -22.48 31.00 -4.36
CA ALA A 846 -22.28 30.34 -3.07
C ALA A 846 -23.65 29.91 -2.50
N PRO A 847 -23.69 29.08 -1.44
CA PRO A 847 -22.59 28.67 -0.57
C PRO A 847 -22.02 27.26 -0.92
N PHE A 848 -20.74 27.05 -0.69
CA PHE A 848 -20.07 25.74 -0.72
C PHE A 848 -18.78 25.78 0.13
N ASN A 849 -18.29 24.63 0.54
CA ASN A 849 -16.97 24.45 1.13
C ASN A 849 -16.00 23.98 0.05
N LEU A 850 -14.74 24.36 0.16
CA LEU A 850 -13.69 24.08 -0.80
C LEU A 850 -12.48 23.56 -0.07
N ASN A 851 -11.99 22.37 -0.48
CA ASN A 851 -10.87 21.71 0.19
C ASN A 851 -9.57 21.90 -0.59
N TRP A 852 -9.53 21.52 -1.87
CA TRP A 852 -8.31 21.59 -2.65
C TRP A 852 -8.57 21.74 -4.16
N TYR A 853 -7.48 22.08 -4.88
CA TYR A 853 -7.37 22.07 -6.33
C TYR A 853 -6.25 21.14 -6.75
N GLU A 854 -6.44 20.46 -7.88
CA GLU A 854 -5.42 19.65 -8.51
C GLU A 854 -5.38 19.98 -10.00
N PHE A 855 -4.17 20.11 -10.53
CA PHE A 855 -3.92 20.39 -11.94
C PHE A 855 -3.17 19.22 -12.55
N ASP A 856 -3.87 18.37 -13.29
CA ASP A 856 -3.32 17.23 -13.99
C ASP A 856 -2.95 17.59 -15.44
N TYR A 857 -1.67 17.40 -15.80
CA TYR A 857 -1.20 17.66 -17.15
C TYR A 857 -1.60 16.52 -18.10
N LYS A 858 -2.14 16.86 -19.28
CA LYS A 858 -2.69 15.89 -20.22
C LYS A 858 -1.80 15.54 -21.41
N ASP A 859 -0.89 16.42 -21.77
CA ASP A 859 0.03 16.16 -22.89
C ASP A 859 1.21 15.33 -22.37
N GLU A 860 1.47 14.18 -23.03
CA GLU A 860 2.65 13.38 -22.74
C GLU A 860 3.92 14.21 -22.96
N VAL A 861 4.67 14.49 -21.89
CA VAL A 861 6.02 14.99 -22.00
C VAL A 861 6.84 13.85 -22.58
N ASP A 862 7.47 14.07 -23.71
CA ASP A 862 8.35 13.11 -24.39
C ASP A 862 9.60 12.87 -23.51
N GLU A 863 9.44 12.10 -22.43
CA GLU A 863 10.54 11.59 -21.60
C GLU A 863 10.94 10.21 -22.13
N PRO A 864 12.19 9.96 -22.47
CA PRO A 864 12.59 8.66 -22.98
C PRO A 864 12.68 7.63 -21.84
N GLY A 865 11.73 6.79 -21.73
CA GLY A 865 11.89 5.46 -21.16
C GLY A 865 11.07 5.08 -19.96
N PHE A 866 9.75 4.98 -20.07
CA PHE A 866 8.95 4.29 -19.06
C PHE A 866 8.09 3.17 -19.63
N THR A 867 8.18 2.02 -18.97
CA THR A 867 7.38 0.82 -19.26
C THR A 867 6.14 0.80 -18.35
N SER A 868 5.04 1.44 -18.76
CA SER A 868 3.76 1.26 -18.06
C SER A 868 3.11 -0.08 -18.43
N PHE A 869 2.39 -0.68 -17.50
CA PHE A 869 1.58 -1.88 -17.76
C PHE A 869 0.42 -1.51 -18.70
N GLN A 870 0.33 -2.23 -19.80
CA GLN A 870 -0.61 -1.95 -20.86
C GLN A 870 -1.95 -2.63 -20.59
N SER A 871 -2.86 -1.93 -19.94
CA SER A 871 -4.25 -2.36 -19.79
C SER A 871 -5.13 -1.66 -20.80
N VAL A 872 -6.14 -2.40 -21.33
CA VAL A 872 -7.18 -1.80 -22.15
C VAL A 872 -8.22 -1.17 -21.25
N LEU A 873 -8.33 0.14 -21.26
CA LEU A 873 -9.32 0.88 -20.50
C LEU A 873 -10.62 1.05 -21.31
N ALA A 874 -11.76 0.92 -20.67
CA ALA A 874 -13.06 1.19 -21.29
C ALA A 874 -13.95 1.94 -20.29
N TYR A 875 -14.20 3.21 -20.55
CA TYR A 875 -14.94 4.09 -19.64
C TYR A 875 -16.02 4.92 -20.32
N PRO A 876 -17.10 5.34 -19.64
CA PRO A 876 -17.48 4.90 -18.29
C PRO A 876 -17.94 3.43 -18.30
N ASN A 877 -17.57 2.68 -17.26
CA ASN A 877 -17.95 1.29 -17.10
C ASN A 877 -18.60 1.08 -15.71
N PRO A 878 -19.91 0.81 -15.57
CA PRO A 878 -20.90 0.61 -16.64
C PRO A 878 -21.24 1.86 -17.45
N VAL A 879 -21.59 1.66 -18.71
CA VAL A 879 -21.87 2.76 -19.66
C VAL A 879 -23.09 3.56 -19.27
N GLN A 880 -22.92 4.83 -18.93
CA GLN A 880 -24.00 5.71 -18.48
C GLN A 880 -24.69 6.49 -19.61
N THR A 881 -23.96 6.94 -20.61
CA THR A 881 -24.42 7.88 -21.65
C THR A 881 -24.78 7.24 -22.98
N GLY A 882 -24.57 5.93 -23.14
CA GLY A 882 -24.73 5.23 -24.43
C GLY A 882 -23.53 5.37 -25.35
N GLN A 883 -22.43 5.86 -24.85
CA GLN A 883 -21.08 5.86 -25.44
C GLN A 883 -20.11 5.25 -24.46
N VAL A 884 -19.03 4.67 -24.97
CA VAL A 884 -17.89 4.18 -24.19
C VAL A 884 -16.64 4.63 -24.92
N THR A 885 -15.67 5.11 -24.19
CA THR A 885 -14.33 5.37 -24.70
C THR A 885 -13.45 4.15 -24.37
N VAL A 886 -12.70 3.68 -25.36
CA VAL A 886 -11.70 2.61 -25.19
C VAL A 886 -10.35 3.25 -25.42
N ALA A 887 -9.48 3.17 -24.43
CA ALA A 887 -8.13 3.71 -24.48
C ALA A 887 -7.10 2.60 -24.26
N PHE A 888 -5.98 2.67 -24.97
CA PHE A 888 -4.85 1.76 -24.86
C PHE A 888 -3.58 2.41 -25.39
N SER A 889 -2.45 2.21 -24.71
CA SER A 889 -1.16 2.77 -25.08
C SER A 889 -0.08 1.71 -25.24
N VAL A 890 0.90 1.97 -26.09
CA VAL A 890 2.11 1.15 -26.29
C VAL A 890 3.36 2.04 -26.28
N PHE A 891 4.50 1.46 -25.94
CA PHE A 891 5.76 2.20 -25.76
C PHE A 891 6.40 2.71 -27.05
N PHE A 892 6.16 2.01 -28.15
CA PHE A 892 6.75 2.36 -29.44
C PHE A 892 5.66 2.42 -30.49
N PRO A 893 5.77 3.36 -31.47
CA PRO A 893 4.85 3.38 -32.58
C PRO A 893 4.77 2.01 -33.24
N GLN A 894 3.58 1.45 -33.34
CA GLN A 894 3.30 0.18 -33.99
C GLN A 894 1.87 0.15 -34.53
N ASN A 895 1.54 -0.88 -35.31
CA ASN A 895 0.17 -1.06 -35.77
C ASN A 895 -0.64 -1.77 -34.67
N LEU A 896 -1.75 -1.16 -34.27
CA LEU A 896 -2.66 -1.69 -33.26
C LEU A 896 -4.01 -1.99 -33.90
N THR A 897 -4.59 -3.14 -33.63
CA THR A 897 -5.95 -3.48 -34.08
C THR A 897 -6.87 -3.62 -32.90
N LEU A 898 -7.78 -2.66 -32.74
CA LEU A 898 -8.85 -2.69 -31.74
C LEU A 898 -10.03 -3.50 -32.27
N SER A 899 -10.49 -4.48 -31.53
CA SER A 899 -11.65 -5.30 -31.83
C SER A 899 -12.55 -5.42 -30.61
N ILE A 900 -13.86 -5.30 -30.80
CA ILE A 900 -14.84 -5.43 -29.71
C ILE A 900 -15.87 -6.47 -30.09
N TYR A 901 -16.18 -7.36 -29.16
CA TYR A 901 -17.13 -8.45 -29.33
C TYR A 901 -18.26 -8.37 -28.31
N ASP A 902 -19.44 -8.81 -28.70
CA ASP A 902 -20.54 -9.01 -27.76
C ASP A 902 -20.38 -10.34 -26.99
N ALA A 903 -21.19 -10.55 -25.97
CA ALA A 903 -21.19 -11.75 -25.13
C ALA A 903 -21.43 -13.08 -25.89
N GLN A 904 -21.75 -13.03 -27.18
CA GLN A 904 -21.88 -14.20 -28.04
C GLN A 904 -20.68 -14.35 -29.01
N GLY A 905 -19.60 -13.59 -28.76
CA GLY A 905 -18.40 -13.62 -29.59
C GLY A 905 -18.57 -13.01 -30.98
N ARG A 906 -19.60 -12.17 -31.20
CA ARG A 906 -19.82 -11.53 -32.49
C ARG A 906 -19.13 -10.16 -32.51
N PRO A 907 -18.32 -9.87 -33.53
CA PRO A 907 -17.66 -8.56 -33.61
C PRO A 907 -18.67 -7.43 -33.76
N VAL A 908 -18.54 -6.41 -32.95
CA VAL A 908 -19.36 -5.18 -32.98
C VAL A 908 -18.57 -3.96 -33.40
N PHE A 909 -17.24 -4.01 -33.28
CA PHE A 909 -16.32 -2.99 -33.75
C PHE A 909 -14.98 -3.65 -34.13
N GLY A 910 -14.24 -3.04 -35.07
CA GLY A 910 -12.89 -3.43 -35.43
C GLY A 910 -12.24 -2.40 -36.33
N GLU A 911 -11.10 -1.87 -35.91
CA GLU A 911 -10.31 -0.89 -36.66
C GLU A 911 -8.82 -1.12 -36.43
N THR A 912 -7.98 -0.81 -37.40
CA THR A 912 -6.53 -0.89 -37.31
C THR A 912 -5.94 0.51 -37.42
N TYR A 913 -5.17 0.88 -36.45
CA TYR A 913 -4.43 2.13 -36.33
C TYR A 913 -2.98 1.84 -36.73
N PHE A 914 -2.38 2.70 -37.54
CA PHE A 914 -1.05 2.47 -38.09
C PHE A 914 -0.05 3.44 -37.48
N ASP A 915 1.08 2.91 -37.02
CA ASP A 915 2.19 3.69 -36.47
C ASP A 915 1.75 4.62 -35.30
N VAL A 916 0.98 4.05 -34.38
CA VAL A 916 0.44 4.79 -33.23
C VAL A 916 1.02 4.28 -31.93
N VAL A 917 1.14 5.15 -30.93
CA VAL A 917 1.47 4.80 -29.55
C VAL A 917 0.21 4.72 -28.66
N ASN A 918 -0.87 5.40 -29.06
CA ASN A 918 -2.13 5.46 -28.32
C ASN A 918 -3.31 5.16 -29.23
N ILE A 919 -4.32 4.49 -28.66
CA ILE A 919 -5.68 4.44 -29.19
C ILE A 919 -6.59 5.03 -28.15
N GLU A 920 -7.39 6.02 -28.52
CA GLU A 920 -8.53 6.46 -27.74
C GLU A 920 -9.74 6.57 -28.69
N GLU A 921 -10.68 5.64 -28.55
CA GLU A 921 -11.81 5.52 -29.47
C GLU A 921 -13.15 5.59 -28.75
N THR A 922 -13.91 6.67 -28.95
CA THR A 922 -15.24 6.84 -28.37
C THR A 922 -16.32 6.21 -29.26
N LEU A 923 -16.88 5.13 -28.79
CA LEU A 923 -17.82 4.29 -29.51
C LEU A 923 -19.27 4.60 -29.14
N SER A 924 -20.12 4.76 -30.14
CA SER A 924 -21.57 4.82 -29.93
C SER A 924 -22.15 3.42 -29.79
N LEU A 925 -22.74 3.14 -28.65
CA LEU A 925 -23.43 1.88 -28.38
C LEU A 925 -24.90 1.89 -28.80
N GLN A 926 -25.32 2.91 -29.57
CA GLN A 926 -26.68 2.99 -30.05
C GLN A 926 -26.98 1.84 -31.02
N GLY A 927 -27.97 1.04 -30.68
CA GLY A 927 -28.38 -0.14 -31.50
C GLY A 927 -27.75 -1.46 -31.02
N LEU A 928 -26.79 -1.43 -30.11
CA LEU A 928 -26.26 -2.64 -29.49
C LEU A 928 -27.18 -3.11 -28.32
N ALA A 929 -27.19 -4.39 -28.04
CA ALA A 929 -27.94 -4.98 -26.93
C ALA A 929 -27.36 -4.53 -25.57
N ALA A 930 -28.12 -4.66 -24.48
CA ALA A 930 -27.53 -4.60 -23.12
C ALA A 930 -26.73 -5.87 -22.87
N GLY A 931 -25.57 -5.78 -22.24
CA GLY A 931 -24.69 -6.91 -21.99
C GLY A 931 -23.23 -6.50 -21.79
N VAL A 932 -22.39 -7.46 -21.53
CA VAL A 932 -20.94 -7.30 -21.46
C VAL A 932 -20.36 -7.31 -22.87
N TYR A 933 -19.35 -6.49 -23.08
CA TYR A 933 -18.59 -6.39 -24.31
C TYR A 933 -17.11 -6.60 -24.00
N GLU A 934 -16.47 -7.50 -24.73
CA GLU A 934 -15.04 -7.76 -24.63
C GLU A 934 -14.27 -6.90 -25.63
N VAL A 935 -13.19 -6.32 -25.18
CA VAL A 935 -12.31 -5.45 -25.96
C VAL A 935 -10.97 -6.13 -26.12
N PHE A 936 -10.47 -6.21 -27.34
CA PHE A 936 -9.16 -6.78 -27.66
C PHE A 936 -8.34 -5.76 -28.43
N VAL A 937 -7.10 -5.52 -27.99
CA VAL A 937 -6.11 -4.77 -28.74
C VAL A 937 -5.01 -5.73 -29.16
N HIS A 938 -4.90 -5.96 -30.46
CA HIS A 938 -3.88 -6.80 -31.07
C HIS A 938 -2.71 -5.93 -31.49
N ARG A 939 -1.50 -6.29 -31.08
CA ARG A 939 -0.26 -5.64 -31.45
C ARG A 939 0.42 -6.35 -32.64
N GLU A 940 1.41 -5.67 -33.24
CA GLU A 940 2.23 -6.27 -34.32
C GLU A 940 3.04 -7.47 -33.85
N ASP A 941 3.47 -7.51 -32.59
CA ASP A 941 4.23 -8.63 -32.02
C ASP A 941 3.38 -9.88 -31.74
N GLY A 942 2.07 -9.79 -31.99
CA GLY A 942 1.12 -10.86 -31.73
C GLY A 942 0.51 -10.85 -30.32
N THR A 943 0.95 -9.94 -29.46
CA THR A 943 0.37 -9.76 -28.13
C THR A 943 -1.07 -9.27 -28.24
N ILE A 944 -1.94 -9.75 -27.36
CA ILE A 944 -3.35 -9.33 -27.27
C ILE A 944 -3.58 -8.80 -25.87
N ASN A 945 -3.93 -7.53 -25.76
CA ASN A 945 -4.39 -6.92 -24.53
C ASN A 945 -5.92 -6.90 -24.51
N THR A 946 -6.51 -7.16 -23.37
CA THR A 946 -7.95 -7.31 -23.22
C THR A 946 -8.52 -6.35 -22.18
N GLY A 947 -9.73 -5.89 -22.44
CA GLY A 947 -10.54 -5.11 -21.52
C GLY A 947 -12.01 -5.39 -21.76
N ARG A 948 -12.89 -4.85 -20.93
CA ARG A 948 -14.33 -5.04 -21.09
C ARG A 948 -15.15 -3.90 -20.53
N PHE A 949 -16.37 -3.76 -21.00
CA PHE A 949 -17.35 -2.83 -20.45
C PHE A 949 -18.76 -3.42 -20.43
N LEU A 950 -19.57 -2.93 -19.49
CA LEU A 950 -20.97 -3.30 -19.32
C LEU A 950 -21.88 -2.21 -19.91
N LYS A 951 -22.76 -2.59 -20.84
CA LYS A 951 -23.90 -1.77 -21.26
C LYS A 951 -25.14 -2.19 -20.49
N PRO A 952 -25.65 -1.36 -19.54
CA PRO A 952 -26.78 -1.73 -18.72
C PRO A 952 -28.09 -1.78 -19.52
N ILE A 953 -29.07 -2.51 -19.02
CA ILE A 953 -30.46 -2.47 -19.51
C ILE A 953 -31.05 -1.12 -19.09
N ARG A 954 -31.43 -0.31 -20.06
CA ARG A 954 -32.19 0.92 -19.78
C ARG A 954 -33.67 0.63 -19.73
#